data_d311ab44d13450ad7cfc0435c56b6474
#
_entry.id   d311ab44d13450ad7cfc0435c56b6474
#
_cell.length_a   1.000
_cell.length_b   1.000
_cell.length_c   1.000
_cell.angle_alpha   90.00
_cell.angle_beta   90.00
_cell.angle_gamma   90.00
#
_symmetry.space_group_name_H-M   'P 1'
#
loop_
_entity.id
_entity.type
_entity.pdbx_description
1 polymer ?
#
loop_
_entity_poly.entity_id
_entity_poly.type
_entity_poly.pdbx_seq_one_letter_code
_entity_poly.pdbx_strand_id
1 'polypeptide(L)'
;SPSGCARQESAVPAPRKAGSVPALEAEPLQEDLFLVENDRVFVPAGEQETNAIQALVAASSETGAAKVTVDYPKEGTLFPPDIVAPTVLWHDSAEKADRWLLDVSFEGNEHHMYILAEGLPAPEPEIDPEASGEANELYVPTEYQASAKTLRPSPEAWETIKKNSLGRETVLKVYGFARESAPAVLSAGQARFETSTDPVGAPIFYRDVPLLPSQTKEGVIKPLDPGAVPLISWRLKSIGKEGSRLLLHDMPTCANCHSFSADGATLGMDVDGPNGDKGAYAIVPIARTTAINADDVISWNRFKDRPKGLNTFGFLSRMSPDGRYTVSTVNEALYVRNFQDYRFSQVFFPTRGILVWHDRETGEIKALPGADDPKYVHCDGVWSPDGKWIVFARAEAGEPYLPGHKLATYAGDPNERQLKYDLYRIPFNGGKGGTPEPIEGASANGMSNTFPKVSPDGKWIVYTKCRNGQLMRPDGKLWIVPFEGGEARQLACSLPLMNSWHSFSPNGKWLVFSSKSHTPYTQMFLSHLDETGHSSPAVLIDNATVSNRAVNIPEFVNIDFDDLQKIDVPAVDHWRHFIRGAALAEDGNHEAAVEEYRLALKGEQHDWRSNDWKTHANMSISLMALGDVDGAMKHIQRSLELHPNNPEMYTNYAYLLLEKGVPEQALENLDQAVELNPKDASSWFNRATIKMNLGDGPGAIHDYDRAIRLDPNRADAYNGRGMVRKATGDLEGALTDFDQAIRLDPSIATGWYFRATIKKEQGDLEGAKADLQEALKRMPPEDAHRRSVKGLLVQVQAELEG
;
A
#
# COMPACT_ATOMS: atom_id res chain seq x y z
N SER A 1 6.57 -61.79 6.13
CA SER A 1 5.39 -61.08 6.65
C SER A 1 5.70 -59.60 6.66
N PRO A 2 5.10 -58.75 5.86
CA PRO A 2 5.20 -57.29 6.02
C PRO A 2 4.02 -56.83 6.89
N SER A 3 4.35 -56.19 7.99
CA SER A 3 3.43 -55.48 8.86
C SER A 3 2.91 -54.22 8.13
N GLY A 4 1.59 -54.22 7.92
CA GLY A 4 0.90 -53.06 7.37
C GLY A 4 0.91 -51.90 8.35
N CYS A 5 1.46 -50.78 7.91
CA CYS A 5 1.25 -49.47 8.50
C CYS A 5 -0.07 -48.91 7.94
N ALA A 6 -1.14 -48.99 8.69
CA ALA A 6 -2.35 -48.24 8.40
C ALA A 6 -2.04 -46.73 8.54
N ARG A 7 -2.14 -46.01 7.44
CA ARG A 7 -2.17 -44.53 7.48
C ARG A 7 -3.45 -44.12 8.23
N GLN A 8 -3.25 -43.52 9.40
CA GLN A 8 -4.31 -42.75 10.02
C GLN A 8 -4.62 -41.56 9.07
N GLU A 9 -5.85 -41.52 8.57
CA GLU A 9 -6.43 -40.32 8.03
C GLU A 9 -6.35 -39.25 9.13
N SER A 10 -5.53 -38.21 8.92
CA SER A 10 -5.46 -37.07 9.81
C SER A 10 -6.82 -36.38 9.76
N ALA A 11 -7.65 -36.58 10.76
CA ALA A 11 -8.84 -35.79 10.99
C ALA A 11 -8.37 -34.31 11.07
N VAL A 12 -9.00 -33.44 10.28
CA VAL A 12 -8.86 -31.97 10.42
C VAL A 12 -9.02 -31.66 11.91
N PRO A 13 -8.06 -30.98 12.56
CA PRO A 13 -8.19 -30.63 13.96
C PRO A 13 -9.50 -29.86 14.15
N ALA A 14 -10.31 -30.27 15.12
CA ALA A 14 -11.48 -29.51 15.49
C ALA A 14 -11.03 -28.08 15.79
N PRO A 15 -11.76 -27.06 15.32
CA PRO A 15 -11.39 -25.66 15.54
C PRO A 15 -11.09 -25.48 17.04
N ARG A 16 -9.94 -24.87 17.37
CA ARG A 16 -9.67 -24.42 18.74
C ARG A 16 -10.90 -23.62 19.13
N LYS A 17 -11.52 -23.91 20.26
CA LYS A 17 -12.57 -23.04 20.78
C LYS A 17 -11.93 -21.67 20.95
N ALA A 18 -12.31 -20.68 20.10
CA ALA A 18 -12.08 -19.27 20.36
C ALA A 18 -12.44 -19.06 21.84
N GLY A 19 -11.56 -18.35 22.59
CA GLY A 19 -11.72 -18.23 24.03
C GLY A 19 -13.16 -17.90 24.34
N SER A 20 -13.78 -18.66 25.21
CA SER A 20 -15.19 -18.52 25.51
C SER A 20 -15.42 -17.11 26.07
N VAL A 21 -15.83 -16.18 25.19
CA VAL A 21 -16.44 -14.94 25.70
C VAL A 21 -17.57 -15.38 26.62
N PRO A 22 -17.57 -14.99 27.89
CA PRO A 22 -18.65 -15.35 28.79
C PRO A 22 -19.98 -15.00 28.11
N ALA A 23 -20.92 -15.95 28.09
CA ALA A 23 -22.22 -15.68 27.51
C ALA A 23 -22.83 -14.50 28.26
N LEU A 24 -23.27 -13.48 27.53
CA LEU A 24 -24.03 -12.39 28.10
C LEU A 24 -25.35 -12.99 28.59
N GLU A 25 -25.67 -12.81 29.86
CA GLU A 25 -26.96 -13.25 30.42
C GLU A 25 -27.94 -12.09 30.44
N ALA A 26 -29.18 -12.36 30.05
CA ALA A 26 -30.26 -11.37 30.09
C ALA A 26 -30.55 -11.00 31.54
N GLU A 27 -30.56 -9.73 31.84
CA GLU A 27 -30.89 -9.18 33.19
C GLU A 27 -31.85 -8.03 33.02
N PRO A 28 -33.21 -8.30 33.13
CA PRO A 28 -34.21 -7.28 32.96
C PRO A 28 -34.14 -6.18 34.05
N LEU A 29 -34.35 -4.94 33.64
CA LEU A 29 -34.48 -3.83 34.59
C LEU A 29 -35.59 -4.12 35.59
N GLN A 30 -35.35 -3.82 36.87
CA GLN A 30 -36.29 -3.98 37.97
C GLN A 30 -37.00 -2.66 38.31
N GLU A 31 -36.46 -1.55 37.84
CA GLU A 31 -36.97 -0.19 37.99
C GLU A 31 -36.50 0.69 36.82
N ASP A 32 -37.13 1.86 36.67
CA ASP A 32 -36.68 2.83 35.68
C ASP A 32 -35.32 3.39 36.03
N LEU A 33 -34.44 3.45 35.02
CA LEU A 33 -33.08 3.98 35.16
C LEU A 33 -32.98 5.38 34.58
N PHE A 34 -32.59 6.36 35.41
CA PHE A 34 -32.45 7.76 35.03
C PHE A 34 -30.97 8.15 34.91
N LEU A 35 -30.55 8.62 33.76
CA LEU A 35 -29.18 8.99 33.45
C LEU A 35 -29.14 10.42 32.89
N VAL A 36 -28.02 11.11 33.09
CA VAL A 36 -27.71 12.42 32.49
C VAL A 36 -26.39 12.37 31.78
N GLU A 37 -26.27 13.16 30.71
CA GLU A 37 -25.00 13.37 30.02
C GLU A 37 -24.09 14.28 30.88
N ASN A 38 -22.87 13.81 31.14
CA ASN A 38 -21.80 14.58 31.75
C ASN A 38 -20.52 14.30 31.00
N ASP A 39 -19.86 15.32 30.45
CA ASP A 39 -18.64 15.20 29.64
C ASP A 39 -18.73 14.10 28.56
N ARG A 40 -19.88 14.06 27.83
CA ARG A 40 -20.19 13.08 26.76
C ARG A 40 -20.39 11.63 27.24
N VAL A 41 -20.48 11.39 28.53
CA VAL A 41 -20.71 10.06 29.12
C VAL A 41 -22.00 10.10 29.96
N PHE A 42 -22.72 8.99 30.07
CA PHE A 42 -23.88 8.90 30.94
C PHE A 42 -23.46 8.59 32.37
N VAL A 43 -24.03 9.30 33.28
CA VAL A 43 -23.94 9.06 34.73
C VAL A 43 -25.32 8.97 35.37
N PRO A 44 -25.50 8.26 36.50
CA PRO A 44 -26.74 8.26 37.23
C PRO A 44 -27.19 9.68 37.57
N ALA A 45 -28.50 9.95 37.35
CA ALA A 45 -29.10 11.25 37.66
C ALA A 45 -29.23 11.44 39.17
N GLY A 46 -28.98 12.67 39.65
CA GLY A 46 -29.35 13.07 41.00
C GLY A 46 -30.87 13.29 41.18
N GLU A 47 -31.35 13.50 42.39
CA GLU A 47 -32.80 13.67 42.68
C GLU A 47 -33.43 14.81 41.86
N GLN A 48 -32.76 15.94 41.74
CA GLN A 48 -33.24 17.09 40.99
C GLN A 48 -33.33 16.80 39.48
N GLU A 49 -32.34 16.09 38.93
CA GLU A 49 -32.28 15.71 37.52
C GLU A 49 -33.32 14.63 37.23
N THR A 50 -33.50 13.65 38.11
CA THR A 50 -34.54 12.62 38.01
C THR A 50 -35.94 13.24 37.93
N ASN A 51 -36.25 14.23 38.81
CA ASN A 51 -37.52 14.94 38.75
C ASN A 51 -37.71 15.71 37.42
N ALA A 52 -36.64 16.32 36.90
CA ALA A 52 -36.65 16.99 35.60
C ALA A 52 -36.91 16.02 34.44
N ILE A 53 -36.26 14.86 34.46
CA ILE A 53 -36.46 13.80 33.45
C ILE A 53 -37.88 13.27 33.51
N GLN A 54 -38.45 13.01 34.70
CA GLN A 54 -39.81 12.56 34.87
C GLN A 54 -40.85 13.57 34.32
N ALA A 55 -40.60 14.87 34.47
CA ALA A 55 -41.42 15.90 33.86
C ALA A 55 -41.37 15.89 32.31
N LEU A 56 -40.22 15.63 31.74
CA LEU A 56 -40.03 15.46 30.27
C LEU A 56 -40.71 14.18 29.78
N VAL A 57 -40.60 13.07 30.52
CA VAL A 57 -41.27 11.80 30.22
C VAL A 57 -42.79 12.00 30.19
N ALA A 58 -43.38 12.72 31.19
CA ALA A 58 -44.79 13.02 31.19
C ALA A 58 -45.23 13.86 29.96
N ALA A 59 -44.40 14.79 29.54
CA ALA A 59 -44.65 15.61 28.35
C ALA A 59 -44.47 14.84 27.02
N SER A 60 -43.71 13.78 27.01
CA SER A 60 -43.38 13.00 25.78
C SER A 60 -44.58 12.21 25.22
N SER A 61 -45.67 12.13 25.96
CA SER A 61 -46.95 11.52 25.50
C SER A 61 -47.71 12.39 24.49
N GLU A 62 -47.36 13.67 24.32
CA GLU A 62 -48.01 14.58 23.38
C GLU A 62 -47.47 14.41 21.94
N THR A 63 -48.36 14.36 20.95
CA THR A 63 -48.04 14.19 19.53
C THR A 63 -48.15 15.51 18.78
N GLY A 64 -47.25 15.76 17.85
CA GLY A 64 -47.29 16.96 16.99
C GLY A 64 -45.92 17.59 16.72
N ALA A 65 -44.88 16.83 16.90
CA ALA A 65 -43.52 17.27 16.89
C ALA A 65 -42.86 17.28 15.49
N ALA A 66 -41.86 18.14 15.29
CA ALA A 66 -40.95 18.08 14.17
C ALA A 66 -40.19 16.74 14.15
N LYS A 67 -39.55 16.40 13.03
CA LYS A 67 -38.90 15.10 12.87
C LYS A 67 -37.46 15.11 13.43
N VAL A 68 -37.17 14.15 14.31
CA VAL A 68 -35.81 13.71 14.61
C VAL A 68 -35.49 12.54 13.69
N THR A 69 -34.34 12.58 13.04
CA THR A 69 -33.77 11.44 12.28
C THR A 69 -32.69 10.80 13.12
N VAL A 70 -32.87 9.54 13.54
CA VAL A 70 -31.81 8.74 14.16
C VAL A 70 -31.00 8.11 13.05
N ASP A 71 -29.75 8.57 12.84
CA ASP A 71 -28.88 8.09 11.81
C ASP A 71 -28.13 6.83 12.22
N TYR A 72 -27.88 6.69 13.53
CA TYR A 72 -27.27 5.50 14.11
C TYR A 72 -27.71 5.31 15.57
N PRO A 73 -28.12 4.09 16.00
CA PRO A 73 -28.21 2.88 15.16
C PRO A 73 -29.29 3.03 14.07
N LYS A 74 -29.07 2.32 12.95
CA LYS A 74 -30.09 2.21 11.90
C LYS A 74 -31.21 1.27 12.33
N GLU A 75 -32.38 1.48 11.76
CA GLU A 75 -33.55 0.60 11.99
C GLU A 75 -33.18 -0.87 11.74
N GLY A 76 -33.46 -1.73 12.73
CA GLY A 76 -33.12 -3.17 12.67
C GLY A 76 -31.65 -3.53 12.85
N THR A 77 -30.84 -2.63 13.42
CA THR A 77 -29.43 -2.94 13.75
C THR A 77 -29.36 -4.06 14.77
N LEU A 78 -28.50 -5.05 14.50
CA LEU A 78 -28.18 -6.13 15.42
C LEU A 78 -26.74 -5.94 15.92
N PHE A 79 -26.57 -5.66 17.21
CA PHE A 79 -25.28 -5.50 17.85
C PHE A 79 -24.71 -6.83 18.35
N PRO A 80 -23.43 -7.10 18.22
CA PRO A 80 -22.85 -8.26 18.90
C PRO A 80 -22.78 -8.03 20.43
N PRO A 81 -22.94 -9.08 21.26
CA PRO A 81 -22.93 -8.95 22.72
C PRO A 81 -21.57 -8.51 23.28
N ASP A 82 -20.50 -8.74 22.52
CA ASP A 82 -19.13 -8.44 22.90
C ASP A 82 -18.61 -7.11 22.32
N ILE A 83 -19.44 -6.23 21.75
CA ILE A 83 -19.02 -4.93 21.23
C ILE A 83 -18.96 -3.86 22.33
N VAL A 84 -17.97 -2.95 22.23
CA VAL A 84 -17.91 -1.71 23.01
C VAL A 84 -19.07 -0.78 22.66
N ALA A 85 -19.36 0.19 23.53
CA ALA A 85 -20.45 1.14 23.33
C ALA A 85 -20.30 1.90 22.00
N PRO A 86 -21.31 1.86 21.12
CA PRO A 86 -21.32 2.66 19.89
C PRO A 86 -21.71 4.11 20.18
N THR A 87 -21.38 5.02 19.27
CA THR A 87 -21.86 6.40 19.33
C THR A 87 -23.22 6.52 18.66
N VAL A 88 -24.24 6.93 19.40
CA VAL A 88 -25.58 7.24 18.87
C VAL A 88 -25.53 8.58 18.14
N LEU A 89 -26.14 8.65 16.95
CA LEU A 89 -26.15 9.83 16.08
C LEU A 89 -27.58 10.20 15.70
N TRP A 90 -27.94 11.48 15.80
CA TRP A 90 -29.24 11.97 15.32
C TRP A 90 -29.18 13.39 14.79
N HIS A 91 -30.15 13.75 13.96
CA HIS A 91 -30.41 15.10 13.47
C HIS A 91 -31.80 15.53 13.90
N ASP A 92 -31.93 16.78 14.31
CA ASP A 92 -33.19 17.38 14.72
C ASP A 92 -33.53 18.52 13.77
N SER A 93 -34.75 18.50 13.23
CA SER A 93 -35.27 19.58 12.38
C SER A 93 -35.89 20.75 13.17
N ALA A 94 -36.04 20.63 14.49
CA ALA A 94 -36.57 21.69 15.35
C ALA A 94 -35.43 22.62 15.81
N GLU A 95 -35.29 23.79 15.19
CA GLU A 95 -34.24 24.76 15.50
C GLU A 95 -34.21 25.22 16.98
N LYS A 96 -35.32 25.10 17.69
CA LYS A 96 -35.44 25.51 19.09
C LYS A 96 -35.14 24.39 20.09
N ALA A 97 -34.92 23.17 19.62
CA ALA A 97 -34.53 22.07 20.49
C ALA A 97 -33.08 22.20 20.88
N ASP A 98 -32.79 22.31 22.17
CA ASP A 98 -31.43 22.45 22.74
C ASP A 98 -31.13 21.43 23.84
N ARG A 99 -32.06 20.47 24.02
CA ARG A 99 -31.98 19.37 24.98
C ARG A 99 -32.76 18.18 24.46
N TRP A 100 -32.25 16.97 24.66
CA TRP A 100 -32.92 15.75 24.18
C TRP A 100 -33.11 14.72 25.30
N LEU A 101 -34.30 14.11 25.32
CA LEU A 101 -34.61 12.94 26.13
C LEU A 101 -34.55 11.72 25.23
N LEU A 102 -33.64 10.77 25.55
CA LEU A 102 -33.58 9.46 24.93
C LEU A 102 -34.30 8.47 25.85
N ASP A 103 -35.37 7.83 25.35
CA ASP A 103 -36.16 6.81 26.01
C ASP A 103 -35.83 5.45 25.36
N VAL A 104 -35.17 4.57 26.10
CA VAL A 104 -34.81 3.22 25.68
C VAL A 104 -35.73 2.23 26.37
N SER A 105 -36.60 1.61 25.59
CA SER A 105 -37.55 0.60 26.04
C SER A 105 -37.27 -0.77 25.46
N PHE A 106 -37.48 -1.82 26.23
CA PHE A 106 -37.12 -3.20 25.92
C PHE A 106 -38.38 -4.07 25.82
N GLU A 107 -38.46 -4.87 24.77
CA GLU A 107 -39.59 -5.80 24.59
C GLU A 107 -39.76 -6.71 25.82
N GLY A 108 -41.01 -6.75 26.36
CA GLY A 108 -41.33 -7.57 27.52
C GLY A 108 -40.84 -7.04 28.88
N ASN A 109 -40.38 -5.79 28.93
CA ASN A 109 -40.05 -5.10 30.16
C ASN A 109 -40.88 -3.81 30.27
N GLU A 110 -41.50 -3.55 31.47
CA GLU A 110 -42.24 -2.33 31.74
C GLU A 110 -41.37 -1.14 32.16
N HIS A 111 -40.10 -1.42 32.50
CA HIS A 111 -39.14 -0.41 32.92
C HIS A 111 -38.28 0.07 31.76
N HIS A 112 -37.99 1.37 31.78
CA HIS A 112 -37.22 2.06 30.72
C HIS A 112 -35.92 2.61 31.25
N MET A 113 -35.02 2.89 30.33
CA MET A 113 -33.81 3.71 30.58
C MET A 113 -34.05 5.08 29.94
N TYR A 114 -34.05 6.13 30.78
CA TYR A 114 -34.23 7.51 30.36
C TYR A 114 -32.90 8.27 30.45
N ILE A 115 -32.49 8.93 29.39
CA ILE A 115 -31.20 9.62 29.30
C ILE A 115 -31.48 11.05 28.88
N LEU A 116 -31.06 12.02 29.69
CA LEU A 116 -31.10 13.43 29.34
C LEU A 116 -29.78 13.84 28.70
N ALA A 117 -29.85 14.27 27.42
CA ALA A 117 -28.69 14.61 26.61
C ALA A 117 -28.65 16.10 26.25
N GLU A 118 -27.48 16.67 26.26
CA GLU A 118 -27.19 18.03 25.78
C GLU A 118 -27.11 18.11 24.26
N GLY A 119 -26.94 16.97 23.57
CA GLY A 119 -26.82 16.89 22.12
C GLY A 119 -25.59 17.59 21.59
N LEU A 120 -24.43 17.26 22.12
CA LEU A 120 -23.18 17.83 21.71
C LEU A 120 -22.86 17.38 20.27
N PRO A 121 -22.19 18.23 19.46
CA PRO A 121 -21.71 17.82 18.15
C PRO A 121 -20.67 16.70 18.27
N ALA A 122 -20.40 16.01 17.17
CA ALA A 122 -19.34 15.01 17.14
C ALA A 122 -18.01 15.63 17.64
N PRO A 123 -17.20 14.88 18.43
CA PRO A 123 -15.90 15.36 18.85
C PRO A 123 -15.01 15.61 17.62
N GLU A 124 -14.03 16.52 17.76
CA GLU A 124 -13.03 16.67 16.72
C GLU A 124 -12.34 15.34 16.46
N PRO A 125 -12.16 14.96 15.19
CA PRO A 125 -11.55 13.69 14.86
C PRO A 125 -10.07 13.68 15.23
N GLU A 126 -9.60 12.60 15.84
CA GLU A 126 -8.19 12.36 16.02
C GLU A 126 -7.52 12.14 14.66
N ILE A 127 -6.41 12.83 14.40
CA ILE A 127 -5.63 12.73 13.17
C ILE A 127 -4.20 12.32 13.47
N ASP A 128 -3.61 11.56 12.57
CA ASP A 128 -2.20 11.24 12.56
C ASP A 128 -1.44 12.35 11.79
N PRO A 129 -0.58 13.14 12.43
CA PRO A 129 0.16 14.21 11.74
C PRO A 129 1.14 13.67 10.69
N GLU A 130 1.68 12.45 10.87
CA GLU A 130 2.57 11.82 9.88
C GLU A 130 1.81 11.34 8.63
N ALA A 131 0.51 11.09 8.76
CA ALA A 131 -0.38 10.75 7.65
C ALA A 131 -1.04 11.98 7.01
N SER A 132 -0.51 13.18 7.24
CA SER A 132 -0.98 14.46 6.70
C SER A 132 0.07 15.05 5.76
N GLY A 133 -0.34 15.58 4.61
CA GLY A 133 0.56 16.17 3.62
C GLY A 133 -0.17 17.14 2.69
N GLU A 134 0.58 17.93 1.93
CA GLU A 134 0.03 18.92 0.98
C GLU A 134 -0.87 18.27 -0.11
N ALA A 135 -0.66 16.98 -0.39
CA ALA A 135 -1.37 16.25 -1.44
C ALA A 135 -2.68 15.60 -0.95
N ASN A 136 -2.95 15.56 0.35
CA ASN A 136 -4.20 15.10 0.90
C ASN A 136 -4.85 16.19 1.76
N GLU A 137 -5.99 16.67 1.32
CA GLU A 137 -6.82 17.53 2.15
C GLU A 137 -7.40 16.70 3.31
N LEU A 138 -7.34 17.22 4.52
CA LEU A 138 -8.04 16.63 5.66
C LEU A 138 -9.53 16.61 5.34
N TYR A 139 -10.17 15.49 5.65
CA TYR A 139 -11.61 15.37 5.45
C TYR A 139 -12.37 16.39 6.26
N VAL A 140 -13.15 17.23 5.59
CA VAL A 140 -14.10 18.13 6.22
C VAL A 140 -15.47 17.48 6.16
N PRO A 141 -16.13 17.25 7.32
CA PRO A 141 -17.49 16.76 7.35
C PRO A 141 -18.44 17.67 6.56
N THR A 142 -19.40 17.06 5.87
CA THR A 142 -20.48 17.83 5.22
C THR A 142 -21.29 18.62 6.29
N GLU A 143 -22.00 19.66 5.87
CA GLU A 143 -22.88 20.41 6.79
C GLU A 143 -23.86 19.47 7.52
N TYR A 144 -24.39 18.45 6.83
CA TYR A 144 -25.25 17.44 7.45
C TYR A 144 -24.48 16.66 8.52
N GLN A 145 -23.31 16.16 8.24
CA GLN A 145 -22.51 15.41 9.24
C GLN A 145 -22.07 16.29 10.42
N ALA A 146 -21.72 17.55 10.16
CA ALA A 146 -21.31 18.49 11.21
C ALA A 146 -22.45 18.91 12.12
N SER A 147 -23.70 18.88 11.63
CA SER A 147 -24.90 19.20 12.42
C SER A 147 -25.42 18.04 13.28
N ALA A 148 -24.86 16.83 13.14
CA ALA A 148 -25.25 15.66 13.91
C ALA A 148 -25.03 15.89 15.41
N LYS A 149 -25.99 15.47 16.20
CA LYS A 149 -25.88 15.33 17.65
C LYS A 149 -25.32 13.94 17.96
N THR A 150 -24.48 13.86 18.97
CA THR A 150 -23.84 12.60 19.34
C THR A 150 -23.97 12.31 20.80
N LEU A 151 -24.01 11.03 21.13
CA LEU A 151 -24.06 10.55 22.49
C LEU A 151 -23.48 9.14 22.58
N ARG A 152 -22.59 8.90 23.55
CA ARG A 152 -21.98 7.58 23.75
C ARG A 152 -22.34 7.05 25.13
N PRO A 153 -22.92 5.83 25.26
CA PRO A 153 -23.14 5.20 26.54
C PRO A 153 -21.82 4.99 27.32
N SER A 154 -21.85 5.12 28.65
CA SER A 154 -20.77 4.59 29.48
C SER A 154 -20.68 3.07 29.33
N PRO A 155 -19.55 2.44 29.65
CA PRO A 155 -19.44 0.99 29.62
C PRO A 155 -20.52 0.29 30.42
N GLU A 156 -20.88 0.82 31.60
CA GLU A 156 -21.90 0.27 32.49
C GLU A 156 -23.31 0.42 31.92
N ALA A 157 -23.63 1.61 31.37
CA ALA A 157 -24.90 1.85 30.72
C ALA A 157 -25.09 0.97 29.48
N TRP A 158 -23.99 0.81 28.69
CA TRP A 158 -24.01 -0.06 27.50
C TRP A 158 -24.19 -1.53 27.88
N GLU A 159 -23.52 -1.99 28.93
CA GLU A 159 -23.70 -3.34 29.43
C GLU A 159 -25.14 -3.60 29.87
N THR A 160 -25.75 -2.63 30.55
CA THR A 160 -27.17 -2.69 30.94
C THR A 160 -28.09 -2.75 29.71
N ILE A 161 -27.84 -1.93 28.69
CA ILE A 161 -28.59 -1.97 27.42
C ILE A 161 -28.48 -3.36 26.78
N LYS A 162 -27.24 -3.90 26.62
CA LYS A 162 -27.00 -5.20 26.00
C LYS A 162 -27.72 -6.34 26.73
N LYS A 163 -27.69 -6.36 28.07
CA LYS A 163 -28.35 -7.39 28.87
C LYS A 163 -29.89 -7.37 28.73
N ASN A 164 -30.45 -6.18 28.58
CA ASN A 164 -31.90 -6.00 28.42
C ASN A 164 -32.38 -6.26 27.00
N SER A 165 -31.53 -5.96 26.00
CA SER A 165 -31.82 -6.12 24.57
C SER A 165 -31.36 -7.47 24.00
N LEU A 166 -30.85 -8.40 24.81
CA LEU A 166 -30.32 -9.68 24.35
C LEU A 166 -31.44 -10.56 23.78
N GLY A 167 -31.44 -10.74 22.44
CA GLY A 167 -32.47 -11.48 21.69
C GLY A 167 -33.88 -10.82 21.82
N ARG A 168 -33.95 -9.51 22.02
CA ARG A 168 -35.18 -8.78 22.19
C ARG A 168 -35.16 -7.44 21.46
N GLU A 169 -36.26 -7.07 20.83
CA GLU A 169 -36.40 -5.75 20.21
C GLU A 169 -36.30 -4.64 21.28
N THR A 170 -35.47 -3.67 20.97
CA THR A 170 -35.28 -2.46 21.79
C THR A 170 -35.62 -1.25 20.94
N VAL A 171 -36.41 -0.34 21.50
CA VAL A 171 -36.83 0.92 20.87
C VAL A 171 -36.09 2.08 21.53
N LEU A 172 -35.28 2.78 20.77
CA LEU A 172 -34.69 4.06 21.14
C LEU A 172 -35.55 5.17 20.56
N LYS A 173 -36.24 5.93 21.41
CA LYS A 173 -36.96 7.15 21.04
C LYS A 173 -36.15 8.36 21.46
N VAL A 174 -36.12 9.38 20.61
CA VAL A 174 -35.42 10.64 20.85
C VAL A 174 -36.44 11.78 20.78
N TYR A 175 -36.57 12.54 21.85
CA TYR A 175 -37.47 13.70 21.97
C TYR A 175 -36.64 14.97 22.17
N GLY A 176 -36.87 16.00 21.35
CA GLY A 176 -36.27 17.32 21.50
C GLY A 176 -37.15 18.30 22.29
N PHE A 177 -36.54 19.03 23.19
CA PHE A 177 -37.17 20.02 24.07
C PHE A 177 -36.39 21.35 24.05
N ALA A 178 -37.03 22.43 24.47
CA ALA A 178 -36.36 23.68 24.78
C ALA A 178 -36.15 23.82 26.29
N ARG A 179 -34.92 24.16 26.70
CA ARG A 179 -34.48 24.24 28.11
C ARG A 179 -35.23 25.35 28.88
N GLU A 180 -35.47 26.48 28.23
CA GLU A 180 -36.07 27.68 28.88
C GLU A 180 -37.61 27.69 28.85
N SER A 181 -38.23 26.66 28.35
CA SER A 181 -39.70 26.56 28.22
C SER A 181 -40.29 25.52 29.16
N ALA A 182 -41.59 25.61 29.42
CA ALA A 182 -42.32 24.49 30.05
C ALA A 182 -42.10 23.22 29.20
N PRO A 183 -42.01 22.03 29.80
CA PRO A 183 -41.81 20.82 29.04
C PRO A 183 -42.88 20.61 27.95
N ALA A 184 -42.50 20.74 26.70
CA ALA A 184 -43.31 20.44 25.53
C ALA A 184 -42.41 19.81 24.45
N VAL A 185 -42.86 18.73 23.83
CA VAL A 185 -42.11 18.06 22.76
C VAL A 185 -42.07 18.91 21.51
N LEU A 186 -40.90 19.31 21.08
CA LEU A 186 -40.66 20.05 19.85
C LEU A 186 -40.42 19.13 18.66
N SER A 187 -39.73 18.02 18.90
CA SER A 187 -39.35 17.04 17.88
C SER A 187 -39.33 15.62 18.44
N ALA A 188 -39.55 14.64 17.57
CA ALA A 188 -39.48 13.24 17.94
C ALA A 188 -38.97 12.32 16.79
N GLY A 189 -38.31 11.27 17.14
CA GLY A 189 -37.87 10.19 16.22
C GLY A 189 -37.59 8.92 16.98
N GLN A 190 -37.39 7.83 16.25
CA GLN A 190 -37.02 6.54 16.85
C GLN A 190 -36.20 5.67 15.91
N ALA A 191 -35.53 4.69 16.50
CA ALA A 191 -34.90 3.55 15.80
C ALA A 191 -35.04 2.29 16.66
N ARG A 192 -35.07 1.12 16.00
CA ARG A 192 -35.09 -0.17 16.69
C ARG A 192 -33.80 -0.87 16.51
N PHE A 193 -33.35 -1.60 17.53
CA PHE A 193 -32.19 -2.43 17.51
C PHE A 193 -32.33 -3.63 18.44
N GLU A 194 -31.38 -4.54 18.36
CA GLU A 194 -31.32 -5.75 19.19
C GLU A 194 -29.88 -6.08 19.52
N THR A 195 -29.62 -6.74 20.62
CA THR A 195 -28.32 -7.41 20.88
C THR A 195 -28.43 -8.88 20.52
N SER A 196 -27.54 -9.35 19.65
CA SER A 196 -27.48 -10.75 19.23
C SER A 196 -27.07 -11.66 20.38
N THR A 197 -27.57 -12.89 20.36
CA THR A 197 -27.06 -13.97 21.22
C THR A 197 -25.75 -14.58 20.71
N ASP A 198 -25.35 -14.26 19.47
CA ASP A 198 -24.16 -14.75 18.82
C ASP A 198 -22.97 -13.80 19.06
N PRO A 199 -21.94 -14.17 19.84
CA PRO A 199 -20.73 -13.34 19.98
C PRO A 199 -19.92 -13.38 18.68
N VAL A 200 -19.11 -12.36 18.44
CA VAL A 200 -18.12 -12.37 17.37
C VAL A 200 -17.01 -13.34 17.72
N GLY A 201 -16.49 -13.27 18.93
CA GLY A 201 -15.60 -14.27 19.53
C GLY A 201 -14.19 -14.34 18.95
N ALA A 202 -13.83 -13.46 18.00
CA ALA A 202 -12.51 -13.47 17.36
C ALA A 202 -12.02 -12.04 17.05
N PRO A 203 -10.72 -11.76 17.18
CA PRO A 203 -10.17 -10.48 16.77
C PRO A 203 -10.06 -10.36 15.24
N ILE A 204 -9.94 -9.12 14.77
CA ILE A 204 -9.83 -8.75 13.37
C ILE A 204 -8.41 -8.23 13.12
N PHE A 205 -7.70 -8.89 12.23
CA PHE A 205 -6.42 -8.45 11.70
C PHE A 205 -6.67 -7.57 10.48
N TYR A 206 -6.00 -6.44 10.38
CA TYR A 206 -6.18 -5.52 9.26
C TYR A 206 -4.94 -4.66 9.01
N ARG A 207 -4.93 -4.04 7.86
CA ARG A 207 -3.90 -3.12 7.41
C ARG A 207 -4.41 -1.69 7.58
N ASP A 208 -3.64 -0.86 8.26
CA ASP A 208 -3.89 0.55 8.54
C ASP A 208 -2.99 1.41 7.64
N VAL A 209 -3.57 2.18 6.73
CA VAL A 209 -2.87 2.79 5.61
C VAL A 209 -3.09 4.30 5.58
N PRO A 210 -2.02 5.13 5.54
CA PRO A 210 -2.15 6.55 5.23
C PRO A 210 -2.53 6.72 3.76
N LEU A 211 -3.35 7.71 3.44
CA LEU A 211 -3.62 8.11 2.06
C LEU A 211 -2.78 9.35 1.73
N LEU A 212 -1.53 9.16 1.35
CA LEU A 212 -0.58 10.20 1.00
C LEU A 212 -0.20 10.06 -0.48
N PRO A 213 -1.02 10.58 -1.41
CA PRO A 213 -0.69 10.54 -2.82
C PRO A 213 0.50 11.46 -3.12
N SER A 214 1.48 10.97 -3.89
CA SER A 214 2.57 11.80 -4.39
C SER A 214 2.25 12.34 -5.78
N GLN A 215 2.55 13.60 -6.04
CA GLN A 215 2.57 14.15 -7.38
C GLN A 215 3.99 14.00 -7.95
N THR A 216 4.13 13.27 -9.05
CA THR A 216 5.38 13.28 -9.82
C THR A 216 5.43 14.54 -10.69
N LYS A 217 6.65 14.96 -11.12
CA LYS A 217 6.87 16.13 -12.02
C LYS A 217 6.07 16.08 -13.34
N GLU A 218 5.53 14.94 -13.70
CA GLU A 218 4.76 14.71 -14.93
C GLU A 218 3.24 14.64 -14.68
N GLY A 219 2.76 15.02 -13.49
CA GLY A 219 1.34 14.99 -13.13
C GLY A 219 0.78 13.58 -12.92
N VAL A 220 1.62 12.56 -12.83
CA VAL A 220 1.22 11.21 -12.45
C VAL A 220 1.13 11.13 -10.94
N ILE A 221 -0.07 10.82 -10.44
CA ILE A 221 -0.30 10.61 -9.02
C ILE A 221 -0.01 9.15 -8.68
N LYS A 222 0.83 8.92 -7.69
CA LYS A 222 0.96 7.61 -7.03
C LYS A 222 0.05 7.61 -5.80
N PRO A 223 -0.68 6.53 -5.53
CA PRO A 223 -1.62 6.47 -4.41
C PRO A 223 -0.96 6.63 -3.04
N LEU A 224 0.32 6.28 -2.96
CA LEU A 224 1.13 6.40 -1.76
C LEU A 224 2.53 6.86 -2.15
N ASP A 225 3.01 7.90 -1.51
CA ASP A 225 4.40 8.34 -1.62
C ASP A 225 5.35 7.23 -1.15
N PRO A 226 6.49 6.97 -1.82
CA PRO A 226 7.45 5.99 -1.35
C PRO A 226 7.94 6.22 0.09
N GLY A 227 8.08 7.48 0.51
CA GLY A 227 8.43 7.85 1.89
C GLY A 227 7.35 7.53 2.91
N ALA A 228 6.09 7.38 2.49
CA ALA A 228 4.98 7.03 3.36
C ALA A 228 4.74 5.51 3.49
N VAL A 229 5.47 4.68 2.73
CA VAL A 229 5.36 3.21 2.83
C VAL A 229 5.66 2.68 4.25
N PRO A 230 6.68 3.16 4.97
CA PRO A 230 6.94 2.74 6.35
C PRO A 230 5.81 3.08 7.34
N LEU A 231 4.96 4.05 7.04
CA LEU A 231 3.81 4.43 7.87
C LEU A 231 2.65 3.42 7.78
N ILE A 232 2.67 2.50 6.83
CA ILE A 232 1.70 1.41 6.78
C ILE A 232 1.91 0.54 8.01
N SER A 233 0.81 0.21 8.70
CA SER A 233 0.85 -0.67 9.86
C SER A 233 -0.18 -1.79 9.78
N TRP A 234 0.09 -2.87 10.50
CA TRP A 234 -0.83 -3.99 10.68
C TRP A 234 -1.26 -4.03 12.13
N ARG A 235 -2.55 -4.14 12.32
CA ARG A 235 -3.17 -4.05 13.63
C ARG A 235 -4.10 -5.23 13.90
N LEU A 236 -4.35 -5.47 15.18
CA LEU A 236 -5.32 -6.43 15.67
C LEU A 236 -6.39 -5.69 16.49
N LYS A 237 -7.66 -5.86 16.14
CA LYS A 237 -8.80 -5.25 16.83
C LYS A 237 -9.67 -6.33 17.48
N SER A 238 -9.87 -6.23 18.78
CA SER A 238 -11.00 -6.87 19.45
C SER A 238 -12.16 -5.87 19.46
N ILE A 239 -13.34 -6.27 19.05
CA ILE A 239 -14.52 -5.38 19.09
C ILE A 239 -14.98 -5.03 20.51
N GLY A 240 -14.59 -5.84 21.49
CA GLY A 240 -14.85 -5.62 22.92
C GLY A 240 -13.79 -4.76 23.63
N LYS A 241 -12.84 -4.17 22.90
CA LYS A 241 -11.79 -3.31 23.47
C LYS A 241 -11.74 -1.98 22.74
N GLU A 242 -11.50 -0.90 23.49
CA GLU A 242 -11.16 0.39 22.90
C GLU A 242 -9.81 0.31 22.17
N GLY A 243 -9.68 1.01 21.04
CA GLY A 243 -8.48 1.02 20.23
C GLY A 243 -8.10 -0.34 19.62
N SER A 244 -6.94 -0.40 19.02
CA SER A 244 -6.38 -1.58 18.36
C SER A 244 -4.92 -1.75 18.71
N ARG A 245 -4.44 -2.99 18.72
CA ARG A 245 -3.03 -3.32 18.96
C ARG A 245 -2.22 -3.18 17.67
N LEU A 246 -1.14 -2.41 17.73
CA LEU A 246 -0.13 -2.37 16.66
C LEU A 246 0.69 -3.65 16.69
N LEU A 247 0.75 -4.38 15.58
CA LEU A 247 1.50 -5.63 15.45
C LEU A 247 2.79 -5.47 14.66
N LEU A 248 2.73 -4.68 13.59
CA LEU A 248 3.82 -4.50 12.63
C LEU A 248 3.75 -3.11 12.02
N HIS A 249 4.88 -2.45 11.87
CA HIS A 249 5.07 -1.19 11.14
C HIS A 249 6.48 -1.11 10.55
N ASP A 250 6.81 -0.02 9.87
CA ASP A 250 8.14 0.23 9.30
C ASP A 250 8.57 -0.88 8.31
N MET A 251 7.62 -1.35 7.49
CA MET A 251 7.94 -2.25 6.39
C MET A 251 8.55 -1.45 5.24
N PRO A 252 9.63 -1.95 4.61
CA PRO A 252 10.26 -1.26 3.49
C PRO A 252 9.44 -1.36 2.20
N THR A 253 8.38 -2.15 2.21
CA THR A 253 7.55 -2.46 1.05
C THR A 253 6.07 -2.50 1.42
N CYS A 254 5.22 -2.40 0.41
CA CYS A 254 3.78 -2.37 0.55
C CYS A 254 3.21 -3.79 0.55
N ALA A 255 3.45 -4.57 1.59
CA ALA A 255 2.85 -5.90 1.75
C ALA A 255 1.31 -5.80 1.82
N ASN A 256 0.59 -6.47 0.91
CA ASN A 256 -0.85 -6.24 0.73
C ASN A 256 -1.74 -7.34 1.32
N CYS A 257 -1.45 -8.61 1.00
CA CYS A 257 -2.35 -9.71 1.29
C CYS A 257 -1.93 -10.47 2.54
N HIS A 258 -2.90 -10.97 3.28
CA HIS A 258 -2.71 -11.88 4.39
C HIS A 258 -3.82 -12.91 4.39
N SER A 259 -3.60 -14.04 5.04
CA SER A 259 -4.60 -15.07 5.30
C SER A 259 -4.19 -15.92 6.51
N PHE A 260 -5.14 -16.67 7.04
CA PHE A 260 -4.93 -17.48 8.22
C PHE A 260 -5.43 -18.91 7.97
N SER A 261 -4.80 -19.90 8.62
CA SER A 261 -5.37 -21.25 8.69
C SER A 261 -6.68 -21.24 9.49
N ALA A 262 -7.56 -22.19 9.21
CA ALA A 262 -8.88 -22.26 9.86
C ALA A 262 -8.81 -22.42 11.39
N ASP A 263 -7.77 -23.08 11.89
CA ASP A 263 -7.49 -23.24 13.32
C ASP A 263 -6.79 -22.05 13.98
N GLY A 264 -6.46 -20.99 13.19
CA GLY A 264 -5.73 -19.82 13.66
C GLY A 264 -4.27 -20.08 14.02
N ALA A 265 -3.71 -21.26 13.71
CA ALA A 265 -2.34 -21.61 14.10
C ALA A 265 -1.27 -21.02 13.17
N THR A 266 -1.65 -20.60 11.95
CA THR A 266 -0.70 -20.18 10.92
C THR A 266 -1.14 -18.85 10.28
N LEU A 267 -0.17 -17.94 10.13
CA LEU A 267 -0.28 -16.68 9.39
C LEU A 267 0.39 -16.85 8.03
N GLY A 268 -0.31 -16.46 6.97
CA GLY A 268 0.24 -16.19 5.65
C GLY A 268 0.22 -14.70 5.35
N MET A 269 1.32 -14.13 4.85
CA MET A 269 1.44 -12.70 4.63
C MET A 269 2.36 -12.37 3.46
N ASP A 270 1.96 -11.41 2.60
CA ASP A 270 2.86 -10.84 1.60
C ASP A 270 4.02 -10.12 2.30
N VAL A 271 5.22 -10.28 1.75
CA VAL A 271 6.44 -9.62 2.25
C VAL A 271 7.24 -8.97 1.13
N ASP A 272 6.64 -8.69 0.00
CA ASP A 272 7.28 -8.10 -1.19
C ASP A 272 8.82 -8.18 -1.19
N GLY A 273 9.37 -8.94 -2.12
CA GLY A 273 10.81 -9.11 -2.24
C GLY A 273 11.47 -8.09 -3.17
N PRO A 274 12.81 -8.02 -3.17
CA PRO A 274 13.58 -7.23 -4.10
C PRO A 274 13.47 -7.75 -5.54
N ASN A 275 13.94 -6.97 -6.54
CA ASN A 275 13.97 -7.35 -7.97
C ASN A 275 12.62 -7.66 -8.61
N GLY A 276 11.54 -7.00 -8.13
CA GLY A 276 10.22 -7.22 -8.68
C GLY A 276 9.58 -8.55 -8.24
N ASP A 277 10.09 -9.18 -7.18
CA ASP A 277 9.44 -10.32 -6.51
C ASP A 277 8.30 -9.81 -5.61
N LYS A 278 7.37 -9.09 -6.25
CA LYS A 278 6.19 -8.57 -5.56
C LYS A 278 5.24 -9.71 -5.23
N GLY A 279 4.60 -9.61 -4.04
CA GLY A 279 3.70 -10.63 -3.55
C GLY A 279 4.41 -11.93 -3.17
N ALA A 280 5.75 -11.92 -2.92
CA ALA A 280 6.40 -12.99 -2.20
C ALA A 280 5.66 -13.23 -0.88
N TYR A 281 5.40 -14.49 -0.54
CA TYR A 281 4.44 -14.84 0.49
C TYR A 281 5.08 -15.67 1.60
N ALA A 282 5.02 -15.18 2.83
CA ALA A 282 5.53 -15.91 3.99
C ALA A 282 4.42 -16.74 4.65
N ILE A 283 4.76 -17.91 5.18
CA ILE A 283 3.87 -18.75 5.97
C ILE A 283 4.56 -19.16 7.26
N VAL A 284 4.04 -18.67 8.40
CA VAL A 284 4.65 -18.84 9.72
C VAL A 284 3.64 -19.27 10.77
N PRO A 285 4.05 -20.02 11.80
CA PRO A 285 3.20 -20.30 12.94
C PRO A 285 2.92 -19.01 13.73
N ILE A 286 1.68 -18.87 14.23
CA ILE A 286 1.31 -17.79 15.12
C ILE A 286 1.84 -18.05 16.53
N ALA A 287 2.50 -17.05 17.10
CA ALA A 287 2.97 -16.98 18.48
C ALA A 287 2.77 -15.57 19.02
N ARG A 288 2.98 -15.37 20.32
CA ARG A 288 2.89 -14.01 20.92
C ARG A 288 3.79 -12.99 20.22
N THR A 289 4.99 -13.42 19.84
CA THR A 289 5.84 -12.70 18.88
C THR A 289 6.11 -13.65 17.73
N THR A 290 5.53 -13.34 16.58
CA THR A 290 5.70 -14.11 15.34
C THR A 290 6.86 -13.51 14.56
N ALA A 291 7.83 -14.34 14.16
CA ALA A 291 8.94 -13.92 13.31
C ALA A 291 8.79 -14.48 11.90
N ILE A 292 8.99 -13.62 10.90
CA ILE A 292 9.06 -14.01 9.48
C ILE A 292 10.52 -13.94 9.03
N ASN A 293 11.14 -15.10 8.86
CA ASN A 293 12.52 -15.23 8.41
C ASN A 293 12.58 -15.47 6.90
N ALA A 294 13.77 -15.37 6.32
CA ALA A 294 13.95 -15.56 4.88
C ALA A 294 13.54 -16.96 4.39
N ASP A 295 13.73 -18.00 5.19
CA ASP A 295 13.33 -19.38 4.88
C ASP A 295 11.80 -19.58 4.85
N ASP A 296 11.05 -18.70 5.50
CA ASP A 296 9.59 -18.78 5.53
C ASP A 296 8.95 -18.22 4.26
N VAL A 297 9.75 -17.58 3.37
CA VAL A 297 9.27 -16.83 2.21
C VAL A 297 9.21 -17.67 0.95
N ILE A 298 8.05 -17.68 0.32
CA ILE A 298 7.79 -18.28 -0.98
C ILE A 298 7.97 -17.21 -2.05
N SER A 299 8.93 -17.40 -2.96
CA SER A 299 9.06 -16.57 -4.17
C SER A 299 8.29 -17.20 -5.33
N TRP A 300 7.31 -16.48 -5.87
CA TRP A 300 6.58 -16.92 -7.06
C TRP A 300 7.45 -16.87 -8.32
N ASN A 301 8.59 -16.19 -8.30
CA ASN A 301 9.60 -16.23 -9.36
C ASN A 301 10.22 -17.62 -9.55
N ARG A 302 10.07 -18.53 -8.59
CA ARG A 302 10.47 -19.95 -8.72
C ARG A 302 9.52 -20.77 -9.59
N PHE A 303 8.36 -20.25 -9.97
CA PHE A 303 7.47 -20.90 -10.92
C PHE A 303 8.16 -21.03 -12.29
N LYS A 304 8.33 -22.27 -12.79
CA LYS A 304 9.17 -22.56 -13.96
C LYS A 304 8.48 -22.26 -15.30
N ASP A 305 7.16 -22.40 -15.35
CA ASP A 305 6.39 -22.28 -16.59
C ASP A 305 5.96 -20.84 -16.87
N ARG A 306 6.83 -19.90 -16.56
CA ARG A 306 6.62 -18.48 -16.82
C ARG A 306 7.16 -18.05 -18.18
N PRO A 307 6.55 -17.06 -18.86
CA PRO A 307 7.10 -16.47 -20.06
C PRO A 307 8.49 -15.88 -19.81
N LYS A 308 9.44 -16.07 -20.76
CA LYS A 308 10.79 -15.50 -20.65
C LYS A 308 10.74 -13.97 -20.57
N GLY A 309 11.51 -13.40 -19.66
CA GLY A 309 11.67 -11.94 -19.51
C GLY A 309 10.57 -11.23 -18.71
N LEU A 310 9.58 -11.95 -18.19
CA LEU A 310 8.57 -11.41 -17.26
C LEU A 310 8.89 -11.82 -15.82
N ASN A 311 8.84 -10.86 -14.91
CA ASN A 311 8.78 -11.16 -13.48
C ASN A 311 7.38 -11.68 -13.17
N THR A 312 7.31 -12.68 -12.30
CA THR A 312 6.04 -13.22 -11.82
C THR A 312 5.79 -12.67 -10.43
N PHE A 313 4.68 -11.96 -10.27
CA PHE A 313 4.23 -11.54 -8.94
C PHE A 313 3.28 -12.60 -8.39
N GLY A 314 3.17 -12.69 -7.06
CA GLY A 314 2.02 -13.29 -6.43
C GLY A 314 0.93 -12.23 -6.24
N PHE A 315 -0.28 -12.51 -6.66
CA PHE A 315 -1.40 -11.58 -6.51
C PHE A 315 -2.55 -12.25 -5.78
N LEU A 316 -2.96 -11.67 -4.64
CA LEU A 316 -4.01 -12.18 -3.78
C LEU A 316 -3.76 -13.63 -3.31
N SER A 317 -2.54 -13.89 -2.84
CA SER A 317 -2.16 -15.19 -2.29
C SER A 317 -3.04 -15.58 -1.09
N ARG A 318 -3.50 -16.85 -1.05
CA ARG A 318 -4.38 -17.39 0.01
C ARG A 318 -3.95 -18.79 0.42
N MET A 319 -3.80 -18.97 1.72
CA MET A 319 -3.45 -20.25 2.33
C MET A 319 -4.69 -21.16 2.44
N SER A 320 -4.49 -22.48 2.30
CA SER A 320 -5.53 -23.48 2.55
C SER A 320 -5.93 -23.53 4.03
N PRO A 321 -7.13 -24.03 4.37
CA PRO A 321 -7.61 -24.10 5.74
C PRO A 321 -6.69 -24.85 6.71
N ASP A 322 -5.96 -25.85 6.21
CA ASP A 322 -5.00 -26.65 6.97
C ASP A 322 -3.59 -26.03 7.04
N GLY A 323 -3.38 -24.88 6.39
CA GLY A 323 -2.08 -24.19 6.37
C GLY A 323 -1.01 -24.86 5.50
N ARG A 324 -1.34 -25.90 4.74
CA ARG A 324 -0.37 -26.65 3.90
C ARG A 324 -0.14 -26.01 2.55
N TYR A 325 -1.22 -25.66 1.85
CA TYR A 325 -1.15 -25.17 0.49
C TYR A 325 -1.37 -23.66 0.43
N THR A 326 -0.80 -23.02 -0.59
CA THR A 326 -1.10 -21.62 -0.92
C THR A 326 -1.46 -21.55 -2.39
N VAL A 327 -2.53 -20.84 -2.73
CA VAL A 327 -2.89 -20.50 -4.10
C VAL A 327 -2.64 -19.03 -4.35
N SER A 328 -2.13 -18.67 -5.53
CA SER A 328 -1.89 -17.29 -5.96
C SER A 328 -2.19 -17.11 -7.44
N THR A 329 -2.48 -15.91 -7.87
CA THR A 329 -2.48 -15.53 -9.29
C THR A 329 -1.05 -15.18 -9.69
N VAL A 330 -0.58 -15.73 -10.80
CA VAL A 330 0.76 -15.47 -11.35
C VAL A 330 0.69 -15.29 -12.87
N ASN A 331 1.80 -14.88 -13.51
CA ASN A 331 1.86 -14.55 -14.94
C ASN A 331 0.86 -13.44 -15.33
N GLU A 332 0.67 -12.47 -14.45
CA GLU A 332 -0.33 -11.43 -14.59
C GLU A 332 0.13 -10.27 -15.49
N ALA A 333 -0.83 -9.69 -16.17
CA ALA A 333 -0.79 -8.33 -16.68
C ALA A 333 -1.88 -7.52 -15.98
N LEU A 334 -1.54 -6.33 -15.53
CA LEU A 334 -2.43 -5.50 -14.72
C LEU A 334 -2.84 -4.24 -15.48
N TYR A 335 -4.13 -3.94 -15.49
CA TYR A 335 -4.61 -2.58 -15.76
C TYR A 335 -4.46 -1.75 -14.50
N VAL A 336 -3.72 -0.64 -14.58
CA VAL A 336 -3.49 0.27 -13.44
C VAL A 336 -3.74 1.70 -13.88
N ARG A 337 -4.60 2.42 -13.19
CA ARG A 337 -4.80 3.86 -13.39
C ARG A 337 -4.81 4.58 -12.06
N ASN A 338 -4.13 5.71 -12.02
CA ASN A 338 -4.09 6.61 -10.88
C ASN A 338 -4.87 7.88 -11.22
N PHE A 339 -5.58 8.44 -10.22
CA PHE A 339 -6.47 9.59 -10.37
C PHE A 339 -6.19 10.63 -9.30
N GLN A 340 -6.57 11.89 -9.57
CA GLN A 340 -6.43 13.00 -8.63
C GLN A 340 -7.40 12.90 -7.43
N ASP A 341 -8.54 12.23 -7.60
CA ASP A 341 -9.47 12.01 -6.49
C ASP A 341 -8.84 11.03 -5.48
N TYR A 342 -8.38 11.54 -4.35
CA TYR A 342 -7.74 10.74 -3.29
C TYR A 342 -8.66 9.68 -2.69
N ARG A 343 -9.98 9.84 -2.80
CA ARG A 343 -10.96 8.83 -2.34
C ARG A 343 -10.85 7.55 -3.16
N PHE A 344 -10.59 7.68 -4.46
CA PHE A 344 -10.44 6.59 -5.41
C PHE A 344 -9.19 6.82 -6.27
N SER A 345 -8.07 7.08 -5.62
CA SER A 345 -6.81 7.48 -6.26
C SER A 345 -6.22 6.42 -7.19
N GLN A 346 -6.60 5.16 -7.04
CA GLN A 346 -6.12 4.09 -7.90
C GLN A 346 -7.22 3.08 -8.20
N VAL A 347 -7.22 2.62 -9.44
CA VAL A 347 -7.95 1.42 -9.89
C VAL A 347 -6.93 0.47 -10.50
N PHE A 348 -6.96 -0.80 -10.08
CA PHE A 348 -6.13 -1.83 -10.67
C PHE A 348 -6.82 -3.19 -10.64
N PHE A 349 -6.59 -4.00 -11.67
CA PHE A 349 -7.09 -5.36 -11.77
C PHE A 349 -6.32 -6.16 -12.83
N PRO A 350 -6.16 -7.49 -12.65
CA PRO A 350 -5.46 -8.33 -13.60
C PRO A 350 -6.29 -8.49 -14.90
N THR A 351 -5.62 -8.38 -16.03
CA THR A 351 -6.20 -8.65 -17.36
C THR A 351 -5.68 -9.96 -17.96
N ARG A 352 -4.65 -10.53 -17.34
CA ARG A 352 -4.09 -11.87 -17.58
C ARG A 352 -3.66 -12.44 -16.25
N GLY A 353 -3.59 -13.74 -16.15
CA GLY A 353 -3.11 -14.44 -14.97
C GLY A 353 -3.67 -15.87 -14.90
N ILE A 354 -2.94 -16.75 -14.25
CA ILE A 354 -3.32 -18.13 -13.99
C ILE A 354 -3.26 -18.43 -12.49
N LEU A 355 -3.99 -19.43 -12.01
CA LEU A 355 -3.83 -19.88 -10.65
C LEU A 355 -2.66 -20.86 -10.54
N VAL A 356 -1.80 -20.58 -9.57
CA VAL A 356 -0.66 -21.43 -9.21
C VAL A 356 -0.76 -21.76 -7.74
N TRP A 357 -0.36 -22.97 -7.37
CA TRP A 357 -0.34 -23.42 -5.98
C TRP A 357 1.06 -23.81 -5.54
N HIS A 358 1.32 -23.68 -4.25
CA HIS A 358 2.53 -24.08 -3.56
C HIS A 358 2.18 -25.10 -2.47
N ASP A 359 2.98 -26.13 -2.33
CA ASP A 359 2.91 -27.12 -1.22
C ASP A 359 4.06 -26.84 -0.25
N ARG A 360 3.74 -26.45 0.96
CA ARG A 360 4.70 -26.13 2.03
C ARG A 360 5.59 -27.32 2.44
N GLU A 361 5.08 -28.57 2.36
CA GLU A 361 5.83 -29.76 2.75
C GLU A 361 6.87 -30.14 1.70
N THR A 362 6.56 -29.98 0.42
CA THR A 362 7.44 -30.41 -0.67
C THR A 362 8.20 -29.25 -1.32
N GLY A 363 7.77 -28.00 -1.10
CA GLY A 363 8.29 -26.81 -1.78
C GLY A 363 7.87 -26.72 -3.27
N GLU A 364 6.97 -27.59 -3.72
CA GLU A 364 6.52 -27.64 -5.11
C GLU A 364 5.63 -26.44 -5.45
N ILE A 365 5.89 -25.81 -6.63
CA ILE A 365 5.06 -24.74 -7.19
C ILE A 365 4.61 -25.18 -8.58
N LYS A 366 3.29 -25.22 -8.81
CA LYS A 366 2.69 -25.67 -10.07
C LYS A 366 1.44 -24.85 -10.42
N ALA A 367 1.15 -24.77 -11.72
CA ALA A 367 -0.14 -24.31 -12.20
C ALA A 367 -1.26 -25.26 -11.74
N LEU A 368 -2.47 -24.73 -11.51
CA LEU A 368 -3.64 -25.51 -11.20
C LEU A 368 -4.36 -25.91 -12.50
N PRO A 369 -4.31 -27.18 -12.93
CA PRO A 369 -4.94 -27.60 -14.17
C PRO A 369 -6.44 -27.28 -14.20
N GLY A 370 -6.88 -26.60 -15.26
CA GLY A 370 -8.23 -26.07 -15.44
C GLY A 370 -8.40 -24.61 -15.03
N ALA A 371 -7.48 -24.05 -14.25
CA ALA A 371 -7.39 -22.63 -13.95
C ALA A 371 -6.06 -22.02 -14.48
N ASP A 372 -5.52 -22.60 -15.53
CA ASP A 372 -4.24 -22.28 -16.17
C ASP A 372 -4.36 -21.99 -17.68
N ASP A 373 -5.58 -21.92 -18.23
CA ASP A 373 -5.80 -21.60 -19.64
C ASP A 373 -5.53 -20.10 -19.90
N PRO A 374 -4.50 -19.74 -20.71
CA PRO A 374 -4.11 -18.35 -20.96
C PRO A 374 -5.12 -17.53 -21.75
N LYS A 375 -6.19 -18.14 -22.28
CA LYS A 375 -7.33 -17.43 -22.88
C LYS A 375 -8.13 -16.63 -21.86
N TYR A 376 -7.97 -16.97 -20.60
CA TYR A 376 -8.68 -16.35 -19.50
C TYR A 376 -7.71 -15.76 -18.48
N VAL A 377 -8.16 -14.75 -17.78
CA VAL A 377 -7.57 -14.34 -16.52
C VAL A 377 -8.27 -15.11 -15.39
N HIS A 378 -7.49 -15.78 -14.55
CA HIS A 378 -7.93 -16.48 -13.35
C HIS A 378 -7.29 -15.78 -12.16
N CYS A 379 -8.09 -15.23 -11.27
CA CYS A 379 -7.56 -14.49 -10.12
C CYS A 379 -8.43 -14.67 -8.88
N ASP A 380 -7.90 -14.19 -7.74
CA ASP A 380 -8.66 -14.10 -6.49
C ASP A 380 -9.14 -15.47 -5.97
N GLY A 381 -8.26 -16.47 -6.05
CA GLY A 381 -8.56 -17.82 -5.61
C GLY A 381 -8.69 -17.93 -4.09
N VAL A 382 -9.81 -18.46 -3.60
CA VAL A 382 -10.07 -18.74 -2.18
C VAL A 382 -10.51 -20.18 -1.96
N TRP A 383 -10.15 -20.74 -0.83
CA TRP A 383 -10.43 -22.12 -0.49
C TRP A 383 -11.83 -22.31 0.09
N SER A 384 -12.48 -23.43 -0.20
CA SER A 384 -13.60 -23.92 0.61
C SER A 384 -13.10 -24.34 1.99
N PRO A 385 -13.94 -24.28 3.04
CA PRO A 385 -13.53 -24.64 4.40
C PRO A 385 -13.01 -26.09 4.56
N ASP A 386 -13.45 -27.00 3.70
CA ASP A 386 -12.99 -28.39 3.68
C ASP A 386 -11.71 -28.62 2.84
N GLY A 387 -11.16 -27.54 2.24
CA GLY A 387 -9.94 -27.58 1.42
C GLY A 387 -10.10 -28.32 0.06
N LYS A 388 -11.31 -28.72 -0.33
CA LYS A 388 -11.52 -29.51 -1.56
C LYS A 388 -11.71 -28.65 -2.79
N TRP A 389 -12.20 -27.42 -2.66
CA TRP A 389 -12.52 -26.53 -3.76
C TRP A 389 -11.77 -25.20 -3.66
N ILE A 390 -11.52 -24.61 -4.82
CA ILE A 390 -11.08 -23.23 -4.95
C ILE A 390 -12.15 -22.47 -5.70
N VAL A 391 -12.67 -21.39 -5.11
CA VAL A 391 -13.55 -20.39 -5.74
C VAL A 391 -12.69 -19.25 -6.23
N PHE A 392 -12.89 -18.81 -7.47
CA PHE A 392 -12.05 -17.77 -8.08
C PHE A 392 -12.81 -16.91 -9.09
N ALA A 393 -12.26 -15.74 -9.41
CA ALA A 393 -12.79 -14.86 -10.44
C ALA A 393 -12.14 -15.15 -11.79
N ARG A 394 -12.94 -15.19 -12.88
CA ARG A 394 -12.51 -15.50 -14.24
C ARG A 394 -13.13 -14.53 -15.25
N ALA A 395 -12.33 -14.07 -16.21
CA ALA A 395 -12.79 -13.31 -17.37
C ALA A 395 -11.95 -13.66 -18.62
N GLU A 396 -12.35 -13.19 -19.81
CA GLU A 396 -11.50 -13.32 -20.99
C GLU A 396 -10.23 -12.47 -20.84
N ALA A 397 -9.07 -13.08 -21.10
CA ALA A 397 -7.78 -12.41 -21.02
C ALA A 397 -7.61 -11.37 -22.13
N GLY A 398 -6.85 -10.33 -21.86
CA GLY A 398 -6.58 -9.30 -22.86
C GLY A 398 -5.45 -8.34 -22.45
N GLU A 399 -5.13 -7.42 -23.36
CA GLU A 399 -4.14 -6.39 -23.06
C GLU A 399 -4.70 -5.38 -22.05
N PRO A 400 -3.87 -4.96 -21.06
CA PRO A 400 -4.29 -3.96 -20.07
C PRO A 400 -4.58 -2.60 -20.70
N TYR A 401 -3.86 -2.22 -21.76
CA TYR A 401 -4.01 -0.96 -22.46
C TYR A 401 -4.20 -1.22 -23.96
N LEU A 402 -5.25 -0.64 -24.53
CA LEU A 402 -5.55 -0.80 -25.96
C LEU A 402 -4.94 0.39 -26.75
N PRO A 403 -4.16 0.14 -27.81
CA PRO A 403 -3.58 1.21 -28.63
C PRO A 403 -4.64 2.19 -29.15
N GLY A 404 -4.39 3.49 -29.02
CA GLY A 404 -5.29 4.54 -29.52
C GLY A 404 -6.54 4.82 -28.67
N HIS A 405 -6.77 4.09 -27.57
CA HIS A 405 -7.86 4.38 -26.66
C HIS A 405 -7.54 5.56 -25.74
N LYS A 406 -8.56 6.40 -25.48
CA LYS A 406 -8.47 7.46 -24.48
C LYS A 406 -8.29 6.84 -23.10
N LEU A 407 -7.40 7.42 -22.30
CA LEU A 407 -7.17 6.96 -20.95
C LEU A 407 -8.27 7.44 -19.99
N ALA A 408 -8.64 6.60 -19.03
CA ALA A 408 -9.58 6.96 -17.98
C ALA A 408 -9.03 8.10 -17.10
N THR A 409 -9.92 8.98 -16.63
CA THR A 409 -9.61 10.15 -15.82
C THR A 409 -10.16 10.09 -14.39
N TYR A 410 -11.07 9.18 -14.10
CA TYR A 410 -11.63 8.92 -12.76
C TYR A 410 -12.04 7.45 -12.63
N ALA A 411 -12.23 6.97 -11.40
CA ALA A 411 -12.68 5.61 -11.13
C ALA A 411 -14.13 5.40 -11.57
N GLY A 412 -14.36 4.47 -12.52
CA GLY A 412 -15.66 4.25 -13.15
C GLY A 412 -15.85 4.99 -14.47
N ASP A 413 -14.79 5.66 -14.98
CA ASP A 413 -14.77 6.27 -16.32
C ASP A 413 -15.07 5.20 -17.39
N PRO A 414 -15.97 5.46 -18.37
CA PRO A 414 -16.21 4.56 -19.50
C PRO A 414 -14.97 4.21 -20.32
N ASN A 415 -13.92 5.04 -20.27
CA ASN A 415 -12.64 4.77 -20.94
C ASN A 415 -11.72 3.82 -20.17
N GLU A 416 -12.09 3.35 -18.97
CA GLU A 416 -11.37 2.26 -18.32
C GLU A 416 -11.37 1.01 -19.19
N ARG A 417 -10.34 0.18 -19.03
CA ARG A 417 -10.36 -1.18 -19.59
C ARG A 417 -11.61 -1.91 -19.09
N GLN A 418 -12.50 -2.25 -19.99
CA GLN A 418 -13.72 -2.98 -19.65
C GLN A 418 -13.38 -4.46 -19.48
N LEU A 419 -13.60 -4.99 -18.28
CA LEU A 419 -13.40 -6.39 -17.91
C LEU A 419 -14.40 -6.77 -16.83
N LYS A 420 -15.17 -7.82 -17.08
CA LYS A 420 -16.18 -8.32 -16.16
C LYS A 420 -15.83 -9.73 -15.76
N TYR A 421 -15.68 -9.94 -14.48
CA TYR A 421 -15.34 -11.24 -13.92
C TYR A 421 -16.62 -11.99 -13.55
N ASP A 422 -16.60 -13.29 -13.80
CA ASP A 422 -17.56 -14.26 -13.32
C ASP A 422 -16.94 -15.13 -12.25
N LEU A 423 -17.71 -15.60 -11.27
CA LEU A 423 -17.21 -16.52 -10.26
C LEU A 423 -17.31 -17.97 -10.74
N TYR A 424 -16.21 -18.68 -10.57
CA TYR A 424 -16.09 -20.11 -10.84
C TYR A 424 -15.61 -20.86 -9.60
N ARG A 425 -15.88 -22.15 -9.53
CA ARG A 425 -15.25 -23.06 -8.58
C ARG A 425 -14.55 -24.21 -9.33
N ILE A 426 -13.49 -24.73 -8.74
CA ILE A 426 -12.70 -25.81 -9.30
C ILE A 426 -12.29 -26.78 -8.18
N PRO A 427 -12.35 -28.11 -8.34
CA PRO A 427 -11.83 -29.02 -7.34
C PRO A 427 -10.30 -28.92 -7.29
N PHE A 428 -9.71 -28.90 -6.08
CA PHE A 428 -8.27 -28.86 -5.90
C PHE A 428 -7.61 -30.23 -6.19
N ASN A 429 -8.20 -31.33 -5.69
CA ASN A 429 -7.75 -32.71 -5.92
C ASN A 429 -6.23 -32.91 -5.66
N GLY A 430 -5.68 -32.31 -4.59
CA GLY A 430 -4.24 -32.36 -4.28
C GLY A 430 -3.38 -31.73 -5.39
N GLY A 431 -3.82 -30.65 -5.98
CA GLY A 431 -3.13 -29.92 -7.05
C GLY A 431 -3.36 -30.45 -8.46
N LYS A 432 -4.18 -31.50 -8.64
CA LYS A 432 -4.53 -32.03 -9.97
C LYS A 432 -5.62 -31.23 -10.67
N GLY A 433 -6.31 -30.35 -9.93
CA GLY A 433 -7.37 -29.50 -10.49
C GLY A 433 -8.55 -30.28 -11.03
N GLY A 434 -9.21 -29.74 -12.05
CA GLY A 434 -10.38 -30.32 -12.70
C GLY A 434 -11.02 -29.37 -13.70
N THR A 435 -12.30 -29.62 -14.00
CA THR A 435 -13.08 -28.71 -14.86
C THR A 435 -13.63 -27.55 -14.00
N PRO A 436 -13.37 -26.28 -14.35
CA PRO A 436 -13.96 -25.14 -13.64
C PRO A 436 -15.47 -25.05 -13.94
N GLU A 437 -16.26 -24.89 -12.90
CA GLU A 437 -17.71 -24.77 -12.94
C GLU A 437 -18.12 -23.32 -12.66
N PRO A 438 -18.93 -22.66 -13.52
CA PRO A 438 -19.48 -21.35 -13.24
C PRO A 438 -20.47 -21.43 -12.07
N ILE A 439 -20.44 -20.42 -11.18
CA ILE A 439 -21.39 -20.34 -10.07
C ILE A 439 -22.64 -19.60 -10.57
N GLU A 440 -23.76 -20.32 -10.69
CA GLU A 440 -25.04 -19.74 -11.06
C GLU A 440 -25.40 -18.58 -10.11
N GLY A 441 -25.90 -17.46 -10.65
CA GLY A 441 -26.19 -16.22 -9.92
C GLY A 441 -25.00 -15.26 -9.76
N ALA A 442 -23.76 -15.78 -9.73
CA ALA A 442 -22.54 -15.00 -9.67
C ALA A 442 -21.71 -15.08 -10.97
N SER A 443 -22.28 -15.65 -12.04
CA SER A 443 -21.69 -15.74 -13.38
C SER A 443 -22.69 -15.34 -14.44
N ALA A 444 -22.20 -14.89 -15.62
CA ALA A 444 -22.98 -14.54 -16.80
C ALA A 444 -24.11 -13.51 -16.54
N ASN A 445 -23.96 -12.65 -15.52
CA ASN A 445 -24.96 -11.68 -15.11
C ASN A 445 -24.66 -10.24 -15.62
N GLY A 446 -23.66 -10.09 -16.49
CA GLY A 446 -23.29 -8.81 -17.11
C GLY A 446 -22.59 -7.81 -16.19
N MET A 447 -22.27 -8.22 -14.96
CA MET A 447 -21.55 -7.45 -13.96
C MET A 447 -20.19 -8.09 -13.71
N SER A 448 -19.35 -7.42 -12.95
CA SER A 448 -18.08 -7.94 -12.45
C SER A 448 -18.27 -8.47 -11.03
N ASN A 449 -17.94 -9.74 -10.80
CA ASN A 449 -18.11 -10.46 -9.55
C ASN A 449 -16.72 -10.90 -9.04
N THR A 450 -16.30 -10.40 -7.88
CA THR A 450 -14.92 -10.52 -7.41
C THR A 450 -14.86 -10.66 -5.89
N PHE A 451 -13.67 -10.95 -5.35
CA PHE A 451 -13.46 -11.13 -3.92
C PHE A 451 -14.41 -12.14 -3.27
N PRO A 452 -14.47 -13.37 -3.77
CA PRO A 452 -15.28 -14.38 -3.12
C PRO A 452 -14.72 -14.72 -1.73
N LYS A 453 -15.61 -15.01 -0.80
CA LYS A 453 -15.29 -15.63 0.51
C LYS A 453 -16.35 -16.69 0.78
N VAL A 454 -15.90 -17.90 1.09
CA VAL A 454 -16.80 -19.01 1.44
C VAL A 454 -17.08 -18.96 2.94
N SER A 455 -18.34 -19.13 3.34
CA SER A 455 -18.71 -19.20 4.76
C SER A 455 -18.07 -20.41 5.45
N PRO A 456 -17.76 -20.34 6.76
CA PRO A 456 -17.12 -21.45 7.48
C PRO A 456 -17.92 -22.78 7.47
N ASP A 457 -19.24 -22.72 7.29
CA ASP A 457 -20.11 -23.89 7.13
C ASP A 457 -20.18 -24.42 5.68
N GLY A 458 -19.51 -23.73 4.74
CA GLY A 458 -19.47 -24.10 3.32
C GLY A 458 -20.74 -23.86 2.53
N LYS A 459 -21.77 -23.22 3.09
CA LYS A 459 -23.06 -23.04 2.43
C LYS A 459 -23.13 -21.84 1.49
N TRP A 460 -22.39 -20.76 1.82
CA TRP A 460 -22.53 -19.48 1.18
C TRP A 460 -21.22 -18.96 0.60
N ILE A 461 -21.34 -18.16 -0.47
CA ILE A 461 -20.26 -17.33 -0.98
C ILE A 461 -20.72 -15.88 -0.89
N VAL A 462 -19.99 -15.05 -0.14
CA VAL A 462 -20.12 -13.58 -0.19
C VAL A 462 -19.08 -13.03 -1.14
N TYR A 463 -19.46 -12.06 -1.97
CA TYR A 463 -18.59 -11.49 -2.99
C TYR A 463 -18.91 -10.01 -3.25
N THR A 464 -17.98 -9.29 -3.87
CA THR A 464 -18.20 -7.91 -4.32
C THR A 464 -18.69 -7.92 -5.77
N LYS A 465 -19.80 -7.24 -6.03
CA LYS A 465 -20.37 -7.05 -7.37
C LYS A 465 -20.30 -5.58 -7.76
N CYS A 466 -19.76 -5.29 -8.95
CA CYS A 466 -19.61 -3.94 -9.51
C CYS A 466 -19.80 -3.97 -11.04
N ARG A 467 -19.82 -2.79 -11.67
CA ARG A 467 -20.02 -2.70 -13.13
C ARG A 467 -18.81 -3.14 -13.95
N ASN A 468 -17.60 -2.92 -13.47
CA ASN A 468 -16.36 -3.16 -14.19
C ASN A 468 -15.16 -3.40 -13.28
N GLY A 469 -14.23 -4.24 -13.70
CA GLY A 469 -12.97 -4.45 -13.02
C GLY A 469 -13.10 -5.13 -11.65
N GLN A 470 -12.17 -4.81 -10.75
CA GLN A 470 -12.06 -5.41 -9.43
C GLN A 470 -11.82 -4.30 -8.40
N LEU A 471 -10.86 -4.31 -7.63
CA LEU A 471 -10.42 -3.48 -6.50
C LEU A 471 -10.83 -1.98 -6.58
N MET A 472 -11.18 -1.40 -5.41
CA MET A 472 -11.44 0.03 -5.22
C MET A 472 -12.60 0.58 -6.07
N ARG A 473 -13.65 -0.22 -6.27
CA ARG A 473 -14.80 0.17 -7.11
C ARG A 473 -15.80 1.02 -6.32
N PRO A 474 -16.08 2.28 -6.76
CA PRO A 474 -17.05 3.15 -6.08
C PRO A 474 -18.45 2.53 -5.97
N ASP A 475 -18.86 1.75 -6.97
CA ASP A 475 -20.17 1.08 -7.07
C ASP A 475 -20.18 -0.34 -6.49
N GLY A 476 -19.09 -0.79 -5.85
CA GLY A 476 -19.00 -2.12 -5.26
C GLY A 476 -20.04 -2.37 -4.16
N LYS A 477 -20.78 -3.46 -4.26
CA LYS A 477 -21.78 -3.93 -3.27
C LYS A 477 -21.50 -5.36 -2.88
N LEU A 478 -21.79 -5.71 -1.63
CA LEU A 478 -21.71 -7.08 -1.15
C LEU A 478 -22.95 -7.87 -1.58
N TRP A 479 -22.71 -9.03 -2.15
CA TRP A 479 -23.73 -9.97 -2.59
C TRP A 479 -23.45 -11.34 -1.99
N ILE A 480 -24.48 -12.16 -1.87
CA ILE A 480 -24.39 -13.53 -1.37
C ILE A 480 -25.06 -14.49 -2.36
N VAL A 481 -24.47 -15.67 -2.51
CA VAL A 481 -25.02 -16.75 -3.36
C VAL A 481 -24.75 -18.09 -2.64
N PRO A 482 -25.62 -19.12 -2.79
CA PRO A 482 -25.31 -20.45 -2.30
C PRO A 482 -24.00 -20.99 -2.93
N PHE A 483 -23.23 -21.77 -2.18
CA PHE A 483 -21.99 -22.38 -2.69
C PHE A 483 -22.22 -23.24 -3.93
N GLU A 484 -23.34 -23.94 -3.99
CA GLU A 484 -23.73 -24.76 -5.14
C GLU A 484 -24.29 -23.94 -6.32
N GLY A 485 -24.42 -22.64 -6.20
CA GLY A 485 -25.06 -21.75 -7.16
C GLY A 485 -26.55 -21.57 -6.87
N GLY A 486 -27.19 -20.68 -7.59
CA GLY A 486 -28.62 -20.35 -7.47
C GLY A 486 -28.88 -18.85 -7.41
N GLU A 487 -29.95 -18.42 -6.76
CA GLU A 487 -30.33 -17.03 -6.67
C GLU A 487 -29.35 -16.23 -5.82
N ALA A 488 -28.70 -15.23 -6.44
CA ALA A 488 -27.83 -14.28 -5.76
C ALA A 488 -28.62 -13.05 -5.31
N ARG A 489 -28.34 -12.56 -4.08
CA ARG A 489 -29.00 -11.35 -3.54
C ARG A 489 -27.98 -10.37 -2.95
N GLN A 490 -28.32 -9.09 -3.01
CA GLN A 490 -27.51 -8.08 -2.35
C GLN A 490 -27.73 -8.14 -0.83
N LEU A 491 -26.62 -8.05 -0.07
CA LEU A 491 -26.71 -7.98 1.39
C LEU A 491 -27.21 -6.61 1.83
N ALA A 492 -28.12 -6.59 2.83
CA ALA A 492 -28.71 -5.36 3.39
C ALA A 492 -27.66 -4.48 4.08
N CYS A 493 -26.53 -5.04 4.53
CA CYS A 493 -25.43 -4.29 5.11
C CYS A 493 -24.65 -3.46 4.09
N SER A 494 -24.87 -3.62 2.77
CA SER A 494 -24.16 -2.85 1.75
C SER A 494 -24.46 -1.35 1.85
N LEU A 495 -23.39 -0.58 2.07
CA LEU A 495 -23.42 0.87 2.18
C LEU A 495 -23.36 1.55 0.79
N PRO A 496 -23.68 2.87 0.67
CA PRO A 496 -23.76 3.56 -0.62
C PRO A 496 -22.51 3.47 -1.49
N LEU A 497 -21.30 3.64 -0.91
CA LEU A 497 -20.05 3.65 -1.67
C LEU A 497 -19.11 2.51 -1.26
N MET A 498 -18.40 1.95 -2.21
CA MET A 498 -17.36 0.93 -2.07
C MET A 498 -17.54 0.00 -0.87
N ASN A 499 -18.01 -1.19 -1.09
CA ASN A 499 -18.05 -2.27 -0.09
C ASN A 499 -17.16 -3.40 -0.61
N SER A 500 -16.14 -3.77 0.14
CA SER A 500 -15.17 -4.79 -0.27
C SER A 500 -14.36 -5.33 0.90
N TRP A 501 -13.40 -6.22 0.64
CA TRP A 501 -12.48 -6.78 1.63
C TRP A 501 -13.20 -7.36 2.84
N HIS A 502 -14.12 -8.25 2.59
CA HIS A 502 -14.94 -8.87 3.61
C HIS A 502 -14.36 -10.22 4.08
N SER A 503 -14.67 -10.59 5.31
CA SER A 503 -14.28 -11.85 5.95
C SER A 503 -15.35 -12.32 6.92
N PHE A 504 -15.55 -13.64 7.02
CA PHE A 504 -16.43 -14.25 8.00
C PHE A 504 -15.73 -14.44 9.35
N SER A 505 -16.47 -14.24 10.44
CA SER A 505 -16.04 -14.72 11.75
C SER A 505 -15.94 -16.27 11.77
N PRO A 506 -15.10 -16.86 12.63
CA PRO A 506 -14.94 -18.31 12.69
C PRO A 506 -16.23 -19.09 12.95
N ASN A 507 -17.19 -18.50 13.67
CA ASN A 507 -18.51 -19.10 13.90
C ASN A 507 -19.50 -18.92 12.71
N GLY A 508 -19.09 -18.17 11.67
CA GLY A 508 -19.89 -17.92 10.47
C GLY A 508 -21.07 -16.98 10.64
N LYS A 509 -21.27 -16.40 11.83
CA LYS A 509 -22.42 -15.55 12.16
C LYS A 509 -22.19 -14.07 11.85
N TRP A 510 -20.95 -13.64 11.71
CA TRP A 510 -20.61 -12.24 11.47
C TRP A 510 -19.74 -12.08 10.23
N LEU A 511 -20.00 -10.98 9.52
CA LEU A 511 -19.23 -10.53 8.37
C LEU A 511 -18.59 -9.18 8.69
N VAL A 512 -17.25 -9.08 8.65
CA VAL A 512 -16.53 -7.81 8.66
C VAL A 512 -16.25 -7.36 7.23
N PHE A 513 -16.30 -6.05 6.96
CA PHE A 513 -15.97 -5.50 5.64
C PHE A 513 -15.52 -4.03 5.74
N SER A 514 -14.89 -3.53 4.68
CA SER A 514 -14.49 -2.12 4.55
C SER A 514 -15.41 -1.35 3.62
N SER A 515 -15.69 -0.08 3.95
CA SER A 515 -16.46 0.83 3.09
C SER A 515 -15.94 2.28 3.17
N LYS A 516 -16.13 3.05 2.08
CA LYS A 516 -15.86 4.50 1.98
C LYS A 516 -17.12 5.35 2.04
N SER A 517 -18.20 4.85 2.64
CA SER A 517 -19.51 5.51 2.59
C SER A 517 -19.64 6.71 3.51
N HIS A 518 -18.91 6.76 4.62
CA HIS A 518 -19.00 7.85 5.58
C HIS A 518 -17.89 8.89 5.41
N THR A 519 -16.69 8.46 5.06
CA THR A 519 -15.52 9.31 4.85
C THR A 519 -14.76 8.85 3.59
N PRO A 520 -13.83 9.65 3.06
CA PRO A 520 -12.93 9.21 1.98
C PRO A 520 -12.04 8.03 2.35
N TYR A 521 -11.79 7.85 3.65
CA TYR A 521 -11.00 6.75 4.19
C TYR A 521 -11.88 5.53 4.39
N THR A 522 -11.36 4.35 4.08
CA THR A 522 -12.09 3.10 4.37
C THR A 522 -12.22 2.91 5.87
N GLN A 523 -13.45 2.68 6.31
CA GLN A 523 -13.79 2.33 7.68
C GLN A 523 -14.23 0.88 7.76
N MET A 524 -14.14 0.27 8.94
CA MET A 524 -14.50 -1.11 9.21
C MET A 524 -15.93 -1.22 9.72
N PHE A 525 -16.70 -2.13 9.13
CA PHE A 525 -18.08 -2.40 9.49
C PHE A 525 -18.29 -3.88 9.77
N LEU A 526 -19.28 -4.16 10.59
CA LEU A 526 -19.69 -5.50 10.97
C LEU A 526 -21.18 -5.71 10.63
N SER A 527 -21.58 -6.93 10.28
CA SER A 527 -22.97 -7.29 10.07
C SER A 527 -23.21 -8.73 10.48
N HIS A 528 -24.33 -9.01 11.13
CA HIS A 528 -24.76 -10.38 11.41
C HIS A 528 -25.32 -11.02 10.15
N LEU A 529 -25.06 -12.32 9.98
CA LEU A 529 -25.62 -13.17 8.94
C LEU A 529 -26.38 -14.31 9.59
N ASP A 530 -27.66 -14.43 9.27
CA ASP A 530 -28.49 -15.54 9.74
C ASP A 530 -28.22 -16.83 8.92
N GLU A 531 -28.83 -17.92 9.32
CA GLU A 531 -28.66 -19.23 8.66
C GLU A 531 -29.18 -19.27 7.23
N THR A 532 -30.09 -18.36 6.88
CA THR A 532 -30.65 -18.20 5.54
C THR A 532 -29.82 -17.22 4.67
N GLY A 533 -28.75 -16.65 5.23
CA GLY A 533 -27.82 -15.71 4.59
C GLY A 533 -28.38 -14.29 4.47
N HIS A 534 -29.40 -13.87 5.26
CA HIS A 534 -29.78 -12.46 5.36
C HIS A 534 -28.84 -11.73 6.31
N SER A 535 -28.50 -10.49 5.96
CA SER A 535 -27.61 -9.65 6.77
C SER A 535 -28.40 -8.59 7.53
N SER A 536 -27.99 -8.30 8.77
CA SER A 536 -28.42 -7.11 9.49
C SER A 536 -27.84 -5.83 8.86
N PRO A 537 -28.36 -4.63 9.17
CA PRO A 537 -27.70 -3.37 8.86
C PRO A 537 -26.26 -3.34 9.38
N ALA A 538 -25.42 -2.53 8.71
CA ALA A 538 -24.00 -2.41 9.05
C ALA A 538 -23.79 -1.69 10.39
N VAL A 539 -22.97 -2.26 11.25
CA VAL A 539 -22.49 -1.70 12.52
C VAL A 539 -21.08 -1.16 12.29
N LEU A 540 -20.85 0.13 12.58
CA LEU A 540 -19.52 0.72 12.51
C LEU A 540 -18.65 0.20 13.68
N ILE A 541 -17.44 -0.24 13.41
CA ILE A 541 -16.44 -0.53 14.42
C ILE A 541 -15.65 0.76 14.67
N ASP A 542 -16.02 1.47 15.72
CA ASP A 542 -15.34 2.69 16.13
C ASP A 542 -13.90 2.41 16.60
N ASN A 543 -13.04 3.44 16.51
CA ASN A 543 -11.67 3.41 17.04
C ASN A 543 -10.79 2.24 16.51
N ALA A 544 -11.02 1.81 15.28
CA ALA A 544 -10.11 0.90 14.61
C ALA A 544 -8.82 1.64 14.22
N THR A 545 -8.95 2.87 13.71
CA THR A 545 -7.82 3.75 13.35
C THR A 545 -8.24 5.21 13.51
N VAL A 546 -7.30 6.15 13.38
CA VAL A 546 -7.58 7.59 13.39
C VAL A 546 -8.21 8.05 12.08
N SER A 547 -8.78 9.25 12.06
CA SER A 547 -9.71 9.70 11.01
C SER A 547 -9.09 9.89 9.63
N ASN A 548 -7.77 10.14 9.54
CA ASN A 548 -7.04 10.31 8.27
C ASN A 548 -6.26 9.06 7.83
N ARG A 549 -6.61 7.89 8.36
CA ARG A 549 -6.06 6.59 7.97
C ARG A 549 -7.15 5.64 7.51
N ALA A 550 -6.80 4.73 6.62
CA ALA A 550 -7.73 3.80 5.98
C ALA A 550 -7.57 2.37 6.50
N VAL A 551 -8.66 1.72 6.86
CA VAL A 551 -8.70 0.29 7.22
C VAL A 551 -8.86 -0.55 5.96
N ASN A 552 -7.85 -1.33 5.64
CA ASN A 552 -7.84 -2.20 4.47
C ASN A 552 -7.74 -3.68 4.86
N ILE A 553 -8.44 -4.52 4.12
CA ILE A 553 -8.38 -5.99 4.19
C ILE A 553 -8.60 -6.51 5.63
N PRO A 554 -9.72 -6.16 6.30
CA PRO A 554 -10.02 -6.76 7.60
C PRO A 554 -10.30 -8.25 7.44
N GLU A 555 -9.65 -9.08 8.26
CA GLU A 555 -9.82 -10.52 8.26
C GLU A 555 -9.92 -11.05 9.70
N PHE A 556 -10.95 -11.84 9.99
CA PHE A 556 -11.07 -12.50 11.29
C PHE A 556 -9.99 -13.56 11.46
N VAL A 557 -9.45 -13.64 12.67
CA VAL A 557 -8.43 -14.63 13.04
C VAL A 557 -8.96 -15.49 14.19
N ASN A 558 -8.94 -16.81 14.03
CA ASN A 558 -9.42 -17.75 15.04
C ASN A 558 -8.39 -17.96 16.17
N ILE A 559 -8.08 -16.87 16.90
CA ILE A 559 -7.15 -16.87 18.05
C ILE A 559 -7.74 -16.03 19.19
N ASP A 560 -7.16 -16.15 20.38
CA ASP A 560 -7.39 -15.17 21.43
C ASP A 560 -6.61 -13.88 21.14
N PHE A 561 -7.16 -12.72 21.55
CA PHE A 561 -6.54 -11.43 21.29
C PHE A 561 -5.09 -11.33 21.78
N ASP A 562 -4.73 -12.06 22.82
CA ASP A 562 -3.39 -12.04 23.45
C ASP A 562 -2.43 -13.10 22.89
N ASP A 563 -2.87 -13.97 21.99
CA ASP A 563 -2.02 -14.96 21.32
C ASP A 563 -1.05 -14.35 20.31
N LEU A 564 -1.38 -13.15 19.76
CA LEU A 564 -0.54 -12.42 18.83
C LEU A 564 -0.34 -10.99 19.32
N GLN A 565 0.89 -10.63 19.67
CA GLN A 565 1.23 -9.31 20.23
C GLN A 565 2.16 -8.51 19.33
N LYS A 566 3.00 -9.19 18.56
CA LYS A 566 3.98 -8.55 17.68
C LYS A 566 4.32 -9.46 16.50
N ILE A 567 4.60 -8.84 15.37
CA ILE A 567 5.16 -9.51 14.18
C ILE A 567 6.51 -8.84 13.88
N ASP A 568 7.58 -9.62 13.89
CA ASP A 568 8.91 -9.22 13.46
C ASP A 568 9.16 -9.80 12.06
N VAL A 569 9.80 -9.03 11.17
CA VAL A 569 10.07 -9.47 9.80
C VAL A 569 11.56 -9.35 9.47
N PRO A 570 12.44 -10.19 10.07
CA PRO A 570 13.88 -10.24 9.77
C PRO A 570 14.16 -10.48 8.29
N ALA A 571 13.26 -11.16 7.60
CA ALA A 571 13.35 -11.41 6.17
C ALA A 571 13.63 -10.15 5.34
N VAL A 572 13.08 -8.98 5.72
CA VAL A 572 13.23 -7.72 4.97
C VAL A 572 14.22 -6.72 5.60
N ASP A 573 14.93 -7.09 6.67
CA ASP A 573 15.88 -6.20 7.36
C ASP A 573 16.98 -5.69 6.43
N HIS A 574 17.52 -6.56 5.55
CA HIS A 574 18.49 -6.17 4.54
C HIS A 574 17.98 -5.06 3.63
N TRP A 575 16.70 -5.11 3.24
CA TRP A 575 16.06 -4.11 2.40
C TRP A 575 15.79 -2.81 3.16
N ARG A 576 15.41 -2.89 4.43
CA ARG A 576 15.23 -1.75 5.33
C ARG A 576 16.55 -0.98 5.49
N HIS A 577 17.66 -1.69 5.75
CA HIS A 577 19.00 -1.09 5.83
C HIS A 577 19.44 -0.50 4.48
N PHE A 578 19.17 -1.18 3.36
CA PHE A 578 19.46 -0.64 2.03
C PHE A 578 18.77 0.69 1.76
N ILE A 579 17.46 0.80 2.06
CA ILE A 579 16.69 2.04 1.87
C ILE A 579 17.23 3.16 2.74
N ARG A 580 17.52 2.89 4.02
CA ARG A 580 18.11 3.88 4.93
C ARG A 580 19.47 4.36 4.45
N GLY A 581 20.31 3.44 3.99
CA GLY A 581 21.60 3.78 3.41
C GLY A 581 21.48 4.66 2.16
N ALA A 582 20.50 4.38 1.29
CA ALA A 582 20.25 5.19 0.10
C ALA A 582 19.79 6.61 0.47
N ALA A 583 18.87 6.76 1.42
CA ALA A 583 18.41 8.07 1.91
C ALA A 583 19.56 8.88 2.54
N LEU A 584 20.37 8.25 3.39
CA LEU A 584 21.54 8.90 4.00
C LEU A 584 22.57 9.35 2.96
N ALA A 585 22.78 8.56 1.90
CA ALA A 585 23.68 8.91 0.80
C ALA A 585 23.15 10.11 0.00
N GLU A 586 21.82 10.18 -0.23
CA GLU A 586 21.16 11.31 -0.91
C GLU A 586 21.27 12.60 -0.10
N ASP A 587 21.22 12.51 1.24
CA ASP A 587 21.45 13.62 2.17
C ASP A 587 22.95 13.98 2.33
N GLY A 588 23.85 13.29 1.64
CA GLY A 588 25.30 13.49 1.71
C GLY A 588 26.00 12.90 2.94
N ASN A 589 25.29 12.15 3.78
CA ASN A 589 25.85 11.48 4.96
C ASN A 589 26.41 10.09 4.57
N HIS A 590 27.51 10.10 3.82
CA HIS A 590 28.09 8.90 3.24
C HIS A 590 28.69 7.91 4.25
N GLU A 591 29.21 8.39 5.39
CA GLU A 591 29.72 7.54 6.47
C GLU A 591 28.59 6.67 7.07
N ALA A 592 27.48 7.30 7.42
CA ALA A 592 26.31 6.58 7.95
C ALA A 592 25.69 5.67 6.87
N ALA A 593 25.66 6.10 5.62
CA ALA A 593 25.18 5.29 4.50
C ALA A 593 25.98 3.99 4.34
N VAL A 594 27.32 4.07 4.40
CA VAL A 594 28.20 2.90 4.33
C VAL A 594 27.93 1.92 5.47
N GLU A 595 27.67 2.42 6.68
CA GLU A 595 27.36 1.54 7.82
C GLU A 595 26.00 0.82 7.62
N GLU A 596 24.97 1.52 7.14
CA GLU A 596 23.69 0.91 6.79
C GLU A 596 23.84 -0.12 5.67
N TYR A 597 24.61 0.16 4.62
CA TYR A 597 24.88 -0.82 3.56
C TYR A 597 25.65 -2.05 4.08
N ARG A 598 26.56 -1.90 5.06
CA ARG A 598 27.19 -3.03 5.72
C ARG A 598 26.18 -3.90 6.46
N LEU A 599 25.22 -3.27 7.15
CA LEU A 599 24.14 -3.98 7.82
C LEU A 599 23.25 -4.71 6.81
N ALA A 600 22.94 -4.06 5.68
CA ALA A 600 22.17 -4.67 4.59
C ALA A 600 22.87 -5.92 4.00
N LEU A 601 24.20 -5.97 3.98
CA LEU A 601 24.99 -7.11 3.50
C LEU A 601 25.24 -8.19 4.55
N LYS A 602 24.84 -7.95 5.84
CA LYS A 602 24.94 -8.99 6.86
C LYS A 602 23.89 -10.07 6.64
N GLY A 603 24.29 -11.33 6.84
CA GLY A 603 23.42 -12.50 6.80
C GLY A 603 23.71 -13.43 5.62
N GLU A 604 23.04 -14.58 5.64
CA GLU A 604 23.19 -15.59 4.60
C GLU A 604 22.55 -15.12 3.29
N GLN A 605 23.17 -15.47 2.16
CA GLN A 605 22.65 -15.20 0.84
C GLN A 605 21.51 -16.19 0.54
N HIS A 606 20.27 -15.71 0.60
CA HIS A 606 19.12 -16.45 0.11
C HIS A 606 18.81 -16.09 -1.34
N ASP A 607 18.27 -17.03 -2.11
CA ASP A 607 17.95 -16.85 -3.53
C ASP A 607 17.04 -15.63 -3.82
N TRP A 608 16.20 -15.23 -2.88
CA TRP A 608 15.32 -14.07 -3.03
C TRP A 608 15.99 -12.73 -2.68
N ARG A 609 17.22 -12.73 -2.09
CA ARG A 609 18.03 -11.53 -1.79
C ARG A 609 18.88 -11.05 -2.98
N SER A 610 18.54 -11.40 -4.20
CA SER A 610 19.35 -11.17 -5.42
C SER A 610 19.69 -9.69 -5.73
N ASN A 611 19.36 -8.74 -4.86
CA ASN A 611 19.69 -7.31 -4.98
C ASN A 611 20.97 -6.86 -4.28
N ASP A 612 21.76 -7.78 -3.74
CA ASP A 612 23.03 -7.42 -3.10
C ASP A 612 23.95 -6.62 -4.05
N TRP A 613 23.83 -6.83 -5.36
CA TRP A 613 24.57 -6.03 -6.35
C TRP A 613 24.25 -4.53 -6.27
N LYS A 614 22.98 -4.14 -5.98
CA LYS A 614 22.61 -2.72 -5.81
C LYS A 614 23.19 -2.15 -4.53
N THR A 615 23.18 -2.93 -3.45
CA THR A 615 23.80 -2.53 -2.19
C THR A 615 25.29 -2.30 -2.36
N HIS A 616 25.97 -3.20 -3.07
CA HIS A 616 27.38 -3.02 -3.40
C HIS A 616 27.62 -1.81 -4.32
N ALA A 617 26.75 -1.58 -5.32
CA ALA A 617 26.84 -0.41 -6.21
C ALA A 617 26.71 0.90 -5.43
N ASN A 618 25.64 1.05 -4.63
CA ASN A 618 25.40 2.27 -3.85
C ASN A 618 26.49 2.51 -2.79
N MET A 619 26.93 1.42 -2.13
CA MET A 619 28.04 1.49 -1.16
C MET A 619 29.32 1.97 -1.82
N SER A 620 29.61 1.51 -3.04
CA SER A 620 30.79 1.97 -3.78
C SER A 620 30.76 3.47 -4.08
N ILE A 621 29.59 4.00 -4.46
CA ILE A 621 29.40 5.43 -4.72
C ILE A 621 29.64 6.24 -3.43
N SER A 622 29.13 5.79 -2.29
CA SER A 622 29.39 6.45 -1.01
C SER A 622 30.88 6.39 -0.60
N LEU A 623 31.55 5.25 -0.83
CA LEU A 623 32.98 5.11 -0.57
C LEU A 623 33.83 6.00 -1.49
N MET A 624 33.43 6.16 -2.76
CA MET A 624 34.05 7.15 -3.67
C MET A 624 33.93 8.57 -3.13
N ALA A 625 32.75 8.96 -2.65
CA ALA A 625 32.52 10.28 -2.06
C ALA A 625 33.40 10.51 -0.80
N LEU A 626 33.70 9.45 -0.05
CA LEU A 626 34.59 9.49 1.12
C LEU A 626 36.10 9.39 0.76
N GLY A 627 36.45 9.18 -0.50
CA GLY A 627 37.83 9.00 -0.96
C GLY A 627 38.42 7.61 -0.68
N ASP A 628 37.62 6.63 -0.24
CA ASP A 628 38.05 5.23 -0.07
C ASP A 628 38.04 4.48 -1.43
N VAL A 629 39.08 4.74 -2.23
CA VAL A 629 39.23 4.18 -3.57
C VAL A 629 39.29 2.64 -3.56
N ASP A 630 40.01 2.06 -2.61
CA ASP A 630 40.18 0.60 -2.55
C ASP A 630 38.87 -0.10 -2.11
N GLY A 631 38.19 0.48 -1.15
CA GLY A 631 36.86 0.02 -0.73
C GLY A 631 35.85 0.10 -1.87
N ALA A 632 35.79 1.23 -2.57
CA ALA A 632 34.91 1.45 -3.71
C ALA A 632 35.17 0.41 -4.83
N MET A 633 36.42 0.22 -5.23
CA MET A 633 36.79 -0.74 -6.27
C MET A 633 36.36 -2.17 -5.92
N LYS A 634 36.56 -2.59 -4.66
CA LYS A 634 36.14 -3.92 -4.19
C LYS A 634 34.62 -4.11 -4.32
N HIS A 635 33.85 -3.09 -3.94
CA HIS A 635 32.39 -3.16 -3.99
C HIS A 635 31.85 -3.06 -5.42
N ILE A 636 32.47 -2.27 -6.31
CA ILE A 636 32.13 -2.28 -7.74
C ILE A 636 32.37 -3.65 -8.37
N GLN A 637 33.54 -4.26 -8.13
CA GLN A 637 33.86 -5.59 -8.64
C GLN A 637 32.79 -6.61 -8.19
N ARG A 638 32.42 -6.57 -6.89
CA ARG A 638 31.39 -7.47 -6.37
C ARG A 638 30.02 -7.22 -6.98
N SER A 639 29.66 -5.96 -7.20
CA SER A 639 28.42 -5.59 -7.90
C SER A 639 28.39 -6.15 -9.33
N LEU A 640 29.49 -6.02 -10.07
CA LEU A 640 29.62 -6.51 -11.45
C LEU A 640 29.66 -8.05 -11.53
N GLU A 641 30.28 -8.75 -10.55
CA GLU A 641 30.18 -10.20 -10.45
C GLU A 641 28.74 -10.70 -10.31
N LEU A 642 27.94 -10.00 -9.49
CA LEU A 642 26.54 -10.35 -9.24
C LEU A 642 25.62 -9.90 -10.39
N HIS A 643 25.94 -8.78 -11.04
CA HIS A 643 25.15 -8.18 -12.12
C HIS A 643 26.04 -7.56 -13.20
N PRO A 644 26.54 -8.36 -14.15
CA PRO A 644 27.50 -7.89 -15.16
C PRO A 644 26.93 -6.89 -16.19
N ASN A 645 25.61 -6.71 -16.25
CA ASN A 645 24.98 -5.82 -17.23
C ASN A 645 24.69 -4.41 -16.65
N ASN A 646 25.59 -3.87 -15.82
CA ASN A 646 25.48 -2.53 -15.26
C ASN A 646 26.52 -1.56 -15.85
N PRO A 647 26.17 -0.77 -16.87
CA PRO A 647 27.11 0.14 -17.54
C PRO A 647 27.67 1.23 -16.64
N GLU A 648 26.87 1.72 -15.65
CA GLU A 648 27.29 2.75 -14.70
C GLU A 648 28.46 2.26 -13.83
N MET A 649 28.39 1.03 -13.36
CA MET A 649 29.48 0.46 -12.54
C MET A 649 30.77 0.30 -13.32
N TYR A 650 30.71 -0.05 -14.59
CA TYR A 650 31.90 -0.07 -15.46
C TYR A 650 32.48 1.33 -15.63
N THR A 651 31.66 2.36 -15.79
CA THR A 651 32.10 3.75 -15.89
C THR A 651 32.76 4.22 -14.59
N ASN A 652 32.16 3.93 -13.44
CA ASN A 652 32.69 4.29 -12.12
C ASN A 652 33.99 3.53 -11.83
N TYR A 653 34.06 2.27 -12.22
CA TYR A 653 35.31 1.48 -12.08
C TYR A 653 36.43 2.04 -12.93
N ALA A 654 36.16 2.45 -14.16
CA ALA A 654 37.14 3.08 -15.05
C ALA A 654 37.66 4.39 -14.45
N TYR A 655 36.81 5.20 -13.83
CA TYR A 655 37.23 6.42 -13.12
C TYR A 655 38.27 6.10 -12.02
N LEU A 656 37.98 5.13 -11.17
CA LEU A 656 38.88 4.74 -10.08
C LEU A 656 40.18 4.11 -10.60
N LEU A 657 40.16 3.37 -11.72
CA LEU A 657 41.34 2.84 -12.37
C LEU A 657 42.24 3.96 -12.92
N LEU A 658 41.64 5.06 -13.41
CA LEU A 658 42.42 6.24 -13.81
C LEU A 658 43.10 6.89 -12.61
N GLU A 659 42.40 7.03 -11.47
CA GLU A 659 43.04 7.55 -10.23
C GLU A 659 44.21 6.65 -9.76
N LYS A 660 44.13 5.35 -10.01
CA LYS A 660 45.22 4.39 -9.73
C LYS A 660 46.32 4.39 -10.80
N GLY A 661 46.18 5.16 -11.88
CA GLY A 661 47.17 5.23 -12.95
C GLY A 661 47.22 4.02 -13.89
N VAL A 662 46.10 3.32 -14.09
CA VAL A 662 45.93 2.14 -14.95
C VAL A 662 44.96 2.41 -16.12
N PRO A 663 45.28 3.33 -17.05
CA PRO A 663 44.35 3.79 -18.07
C PRO A 663 43.93 2.71 -19.07
N GLU A 664 44.76 1.69 -19.32
CA GLU A 664 44.42 0.60 -20.23
C GLU A 664 43.26 -0.23 -19.71
N GLN A 665 43.26 -0.55 -18.40
CA GLN A 665 42.14 -1.27 -17.79
C GLN A 665 40.88 -0.39 -17.69
N ALA A 666 41.08 0.91 -17.50
CA ALA A 666 39.95 1.86 -17.54
C ALA A 666 39.30 1.89 -18.94
N LEU A 667 40.08 1.82 -20.01
CA LEU A 667 39.56 1.75 -21.38
C LEU A 667 38.75 0.47 -21.62
N GLU A 668 39.22 -0.68 -21.16
CA GLU A 668 38.49 -1.97 -21.27
C GLU A 668 37.11 -1.88 -20.58
N ASN A 669 37.03 -1.26 -19.39
CA ASN A 669 35.79 -1.08 -18.69
C ASN A 669 34.84 -0.12 -19.41
N LEU A 670 35.35 0.97 -20.00
CA LEU A 670 34.50 1.88 -20.78
C LEU A 670 34.08 1.27 -22.11
N ASP A 671 34.82 0.34 -22.69
CA ASP A 671 34.37 -0.44 -23.84
C ASP A 671 33.10 -1.25 -23.47
N GLN A 672 33.11 -1.91 -22.31
CA GLN A 672 31.92 -2.61 -21.81
C GLN A 672 30.75 -1.63 -21.52
N ALA A 673 31.03 -0.47 -20.92
CA ALA A 673 30.00 0.54 -20.63
C ALA A 673 29.27 1.02 -21.91
N VAL A 674 30.02 1.36 -22.97
CA VAL A 674 29.41 1.85 -24.23
C VAL A 674 28.75 0.73 -25.05
N GLU A 675 29.21 -0.53 -24.91
CA GLU A 675 28.54 -1.69 -25.51
C GLU A 675 27.19 -1.95 -24.86
N LEU A 676 27.12 -1.89 -23.53
CA LEU A 676 25.90 -2.11 -22.77
C LEU A 676 24.91 -0.94 -22.91
N ASN A 677 25.40 0.29 -22.93
CA ASN A 677 24.56 1.48 -23.10
C ASN A 677 25.14 2.46 -24.15
N PRO A 678 24.93 2.21 -25.45
CA PRO A 678 25.44 3.06 -26.52
C PRO A 678 24.78 4.46 -26.61
N LYS A 679 23.80 4.76 -25.74
CA LYS A 679 23.13 6.07 -25.67
C LYS A 679 23.65 6.94 -24.54
N ASP A 680 24.56 6.49 -23.72
CA ASP A 680 25.14 7.29 -22.63
C ASP A 680 26.30 8.18 -23.16
N ALA A 681 26.03 9.48 -23.27
CA ALA A 681 27.02 10.46 -23.70
C ALA A 681 28.25 10.52 -22.78
N SER A 682 28.07 10.25 -21.48
CA SER A 682 29.15 10.31 -20.49
C SER A 682 30.19 9.21 -20.67
N SER A 683 29.74 8.00 -20.92
CA SER A 683 30.65 6.86 -21.19
C SER A 683 31.49 7.08 -22.45
N TRP A 684 30.87 7.60 -23.52
CA TRP A 684 31.61 7.99 -24.76
C TRP A 684 32.61 9.08 -24.49
N PHE A 685 32.23 10.15 -23.76
CA PHE A 685 33.12 11.23 -23.39
C PHE A 685 34.32 10.75 -22.56
N ASN A 686 34.10 9.95 -21.55
CA ASN A 686 35.16 9.42 -20.68
C ASN A 686 36.09 8.53 -21.45
N ARG A 687 35.57 7.69 -22.34
CA ARG A 687 36.40 6.85 -23.21
C ARG A 687 37.26 7.69 -24.17
N ALA A 688 36.70 8.72 -24.77
CA ALA A 688 37.42 9.66 -25.62
C ALA A 688 38.57 10.32 -24.87
N THR A 689 38.34 10.76 -23.63
CA THR A 689 39.37 11.39 -22.80
C THR A 689 40.53 10.43 -22.50
N ILE A 690 40.26 9.16 -22.23
CA ILE A 690 41.32 8.15 -22.04
C ILE A 690 42.09 7.91 -23.35
N LYS A 691 41.42 7.74 -24.47
CA LYS A 691 42.03 7.56 -25.78
C LYS A 691 42.93 8.75 -26.13
N MET A 692 42.47 9.97 -25.87
CA MET A 692 43.28 11.18 -26.04
C MET A 692 44.57 11.11 -25.22
N ASN A 693 44.48 10.74 -23.95
CA ASN A 693 45.63 10.64 -23.04
C ASN A 693 46.61 9.51 -23.44
N LEU A 694 46.10 8.43 -24.04
CA LEU A 694 46.88 7.34 -24.59
C LEU A 694 47.42 7.63 -26.00
N GLY A 695 47.10 8.78 -26.60
CA GLY A 695 47.58 9.20 -27.92
C GLY A 695 46.77 8.66 -29.11
N ASP A 696 45.66 7.96 -28.88
CA ASP A 696 44.70 7.58 -29.94
C ASP A 696 43.81 8.75 -30.35
N GLY A 697 44.37 9.69 -31.08
CA GLY A 697 43.65 10.88 -31.55
C GLY A 697 42.44 10.56 -32.41
N PRO A 698 42.52 9.71 -33.45
CA PRO A 698 41.40 9.33 -34.27
C PRO A 698 40.27 8.67 -33.48
N GLY A 699 40.58 7.74 -32.56
CA GLY A 699 39.59 7.09 -31.70
C GLY A 699 38.95 8.08 -30.72
N ALA A 700 39.71 9.02 -30.18
CA ALA A 700 39.19 10.08 -29.30
C ALA A 700 38.21 10.99 -30.04
N ILE A 701 38.53 11.46 -31.25
CA ILE A 701 37.61 12.29 -32.06
C ILE A 701 36.31 11.55 -32.34
N HIS A 702 36.38 10.29 -32.73
CA HIS A 702 35.21 9.46 -32.99
C HIS A 702 34.28 9.40 -31.77
N ASP A 703 34.82 9.18 -30.58
CA ASP A 703 34.06 9.03 -29.33
C ASP A 703 33.53 10.39 -28.85
N TYR A 704 34.31 11.50 -28.98
CA TYR A 704 33.79 12.84 -28.73
C TYR A 704 32.65 13.21 -29.69
N ASP A 705 32.75 12.87 -30.96
CA ASP A 705 31.67 13.06 -31.94
C ASP A 705 30.40 12.30 -31.53
N ARG A 706 30.56 11.12 -30.96
CA ARG A 706 29.43 10.35 -30.48
C ARG A 706 28.81 10.98 -29.25
N ALA A 707 29.62 11.41 -28.29
CA ALA A 707 29.16 12.13 -27.09
C ALA A 707 28.39 13.42 -27.46
N ILE A 708 28.93 14.23 -28.36
CA ILE A 708 28.33 15.46 -28.86
C ILE A 708 27.00 15.20 -29.60
N ARG A 709 26.89 14.16 -30.40
CA ARG A 709 25.61 13.79 -31.04
C ARG A 709 24.55 13.37 -30.05
N LEU A 710 24.93 12.75 -28.94
CA LEU A 710 24.01 12.34 -27.88
C LEU A 710 23.62 13.48 -26.95
N ASP A 711 24.58 14.37 -26.65
CA ASP A 711 24.39 15.58 -25.87
C ASP A 711 25.07 16.81 -26.54
N PRO A 712 24.37 17.54 -27.39
CA PRO A 712 24.91 18.71 -28.08
C PRO A 712 25.27 19.89 -27.18
N ASN A 713 24.85 19.89 -25.93
CA ASN A 713 25.15 20.95 -24.96
C ASN A 713 26.35 20.63 -24.06
N ARG A 714 27.06 19.56 -24.32
CA ARG A 714 28.19 19.13 -23.53
C ARG A 714 29.46 19.88 -23.89
N ALA A 715 29.72 20.99 -23.21
CA ALA A 715 30.84 21.92 -23.48
C ALA A 715 32.23 21.27 -23.37
N ASP A 716 32.40 20.37 -22.37
CA ASP A 716 33.67 19.64 -22.16
C ASP A 716 33.99 18.69 -23.31
N ALA A 717 33.02 18.11 -24.01
CA ALA A 717 33.23 17.26 -25.17
C ALA A 717 33.74 18.06 -26.38
N TYR A 718 33.24 19.26 -26.62
CA TYR A 718 33.77 20.17 -27.64
C TYR A 718 35.20 20.59 -27.28
N ASN A 719 35.46 20.97 -26.03
CA ASN A 719 36.79 21.33 -25.57
C ASN A 719 37.81 20.20 -25.75
N GLY A 720 37.45 18.99 -25.35
CA GLY A 720 38.28 17.79 -25.54
C GLY A 720 38.56 17.47 -27.02
N ARG A 721 37.50 17.51 -27.87
CA ARG A 721 37.66 17.31 -29.30
C ARG A 721 38.57 18.38 -29.95
N GLY A 722 38.37 19.65 -29.54
CA GLY A 722 39.22 20.75 -29.97
C GLY A 722 40.69 20.58 -29.60
N MET A 723 40.99 20.07 -28.41
CA MET A 723 42.34 19.73 -27.98
C MET A 723 42.97 18.68 -28.88
N VAL A 724 42.24 17.61 -29.19
CA VAL A 724 42.73 16.53 -30.07
C VAL A 724 42.93 17.06 -31.49
N ARG A 725 42.01 17.83 -32.06
CA ARG A 725 42.12 18.48 -33.38
C ARG A 725 43.31 19.40 -33.48
N LYS A 726 43.57 20.23 -32.47
CA LYS A 726 44.76 21.06 -32.41
C LYS A 726 46.01 20.20 -32.45
N ALA A 727 46.09 19.14 -31.64
CA ALA A 727 47.25 18.26 -31.60
C ALA A 727 47.50 17.50 -32.93
N THR A 728 46.43 17.24 -33.69
CA THR A 728 46.50 16.58 -35.01
C THR A 728 46.62 17.58 -36.18
N GLY A 729 46.69 18.89 -35.91
CA GLY A 729 46.91 19.93 -36.93
C GLY A 729 45.64 20.49 -37.59
N ASP A 730 44.44 20.05 -37.22
CA ASP A 730 43.17 20.64 -37.66
C ASP A 730 42.85 21.88 -36.82
N LEU A 731 43.57 22.98 -37.12
CA LEU A 731 43.45 24.24 -36.38
C LEU A 731 42.10 24.92 -36.59
N GLU A 732 41.47 24.82 -37.75
CA GLU A 732 40.15 25.38 -38.05
C GLU A 732 39.03 24.67 -37.30
N GLY A 733 39.03 23.33 -37.34
CA GLY A 733 38.13 22.54 -36.58
C GLY A 733 38.29 22.74 -35.06
N ALA A 734 39.51 22.89 -34.57
CA ALA A 734 39.81 23.15 -33.18
C ALA A 734 39.27 24.53 -32.72
N LEU A 735 39.44 25.61 -33.50
CA LEU A 735 38.87 26.92 -33.21
C LEU A 735 37.35 26.86 -33.12
N THR A 736 36.68 26.21 -34.06
CA THR A 736 35.25 26.00 -34.06
C THR A 736 34.76 25.27 -32.78
N ASP A 737 35.48 24.24 -32.35
CA ASP A 737 35.16 23.50 -31.15
C ASP A 737 35.36 24.33 -29.87
N PHE A 738 36.48 25.09 -29.76
CA PHE A 738 36.71 25.97 -28.61
C PHE A 738 35.69 27.09 -28.55
N ASP A 739 35.30 27.68 -29.69
CA ASP A 739 34.25 28.68 -29.76
C ASP A 739 32.91 28.14 -29.25
N GLN A 740 32.57 26.90 -29.61
CA GLN A 740 31.36 26.23 -29.15
C GLN A 740 31.45 25.89 -27.65
N ALA A 741 32.58 25.40 -27.17
CA ALA A 741 32.80 25.06 -25.76
C ALA A 741 32.64 26.33 -24.89
N ILE A 742 33.30 27.45 -25.26
CA ILE A 742 33.24 28.72 -24.56
C ILE A 742 31.83 29.32 -24.59
N ARG A 743 31.11 29.16 -25.70
CA ARG A 743 29.70 29.61 -25.80
C ARG A 743 28.78 28.85 -24.89
N LEU A 744 28.95 27.52 -24.78
CA LEU A 744 28.13 26.64 -23.93
C LEU A 744 28.47 26.85 -22.46
N ASP A 745 29.76 26.87 -22.14
CA ASP A 745 30.27 27.13 -20.79
C ASP A 745 31.47 28.09 -20.79
N PRO A 746 31.22 29.38 -20.59
CA PRO A 746 32.30 30.38 -20.54
C PRO A 746 33.30 30.16 -19.39
N SER A 747 33.03 29.30 -18.42
CA SER A 747 33.92 29.03 -17.28
C SER A 747 35.11 28.14 -17.64
N ILE A 748 35.04 27.43 -18.76
CA ILE A 748 36.09 26.50 -19.22
C ILE A 748 37.38 27.27 -19.59
N ALA A 749 38.28 27.49 -18.62
CA ALA A 749 39.53 28.21 -18.80
C ALA A 749 40.44 27.61 -19.86
N THR A 750 40.48 26.28 -20.00
CA THR A 750 41.27 25.55 -21.01
C THR A 750 40.82 25.88 -22.43
N GLY A 751 39.54 26.05 -22.70
CA GLY A 751 39.03 26.46 -24.01
C GLY A 751 39.59 27.84 -24.45
N TRP A 752 39.56 28.80 -23.55
CA TRP A 752 40.16 30.11 -23.80
C TRP A 752 41.65 30.03 -24.02
N TYR A 753 42.38 29.25 -23.22
CA TYR A 753 43.83 29.06 -23.35
C TYR A 753 44.21 28.43 -24.69
N PHE A 754 43.58 27.33 -25.06
CA PHE A 754 43.96 26.65 -26.32
C PHE A 754 43.52 27.45 -27.54
N ARG A 755 42.39 28.16 -27.51
CA ARG A 755 42.01 29.10 -28.58
C ARG A 755 43.03 30.22 -28.73
N ALA A 756 43.51 30.78 -27.61
CA ALA A 756 44.57 31.80 -27.63
C ALA A 756 45.88 31.31 -28.26
N THR A 757 46.27 30.03 -27.98
CA THR A 757 47.50 29.46 -28.60
C THR A 757 47.37 29.38 -30.12
N ILE A 758 46.21 29.05 -30.67
CA ILE A 758 45.98 29.00 -32.12
C ILE A 758 45.98 30.41 -32.71
N LYS A 759 45.30 31.35 -32.10
CA LYS A 759 45.26 32.77 -32.53
C LYS A 759 46.64 33.35 -32.59
N LYS A 760 47.51 33.09 -31.59
CA LYS A 760 48.92 33.48 -31.60
C LYS A 760 49.66 32.90 -32.81
N GLU A 761 49.51 31.57 -33.04
CA GLU A 761 50.13 30.89 -34.20
C GLU A 761 49.65 31.48 -35.53
N GLN A 762 48.44 32.02 -35.61
CA GLN A 762 47.89 32.68 -36.80
C GLN A 762 48.22 34.17 -36.89
N GLY A 763 48.94 34.76 -35.91
CA GLY A 763 49.26 36.15 -35.87
C GLY A 763 48.17 37.11 -35.30
N ASP A 764 47.05 36.56 -34.83
CA ASP A 764 46.02 37.35 -34.13
C ASP A 764 46.44 37.54 -32.65
N LEU A 765 47.43 38.46 -32.47
CA LEU A 765 48.02 38.69 -31.15
C LEU A 765 47.06 39.37 -30.19
N GLU A 766 46.24 40.31 -30.68
CA GLU A 766 45.22 40.97 -29.81
C GLU A 766 44.13 40.03 -29.37
N GLY A 767 43.65 39.17 -30.26
CA GLY A 767 42.70 38.11 -29.91
C GLY A 767 43.29 37.06 -28.94
N ALA A 768 44.54 36.70 -29.10
CA ALA A 768 45.28 35.81 -28.20
C ALA A 768 45.42 36.41 -26.80
N LYS A 769 45.81 37.68 -26.70
CA LYS A 769 45.91 38.42 -25.44
C LYS A 769 44.58 38.49 -24.69
N ALA A 770 43.49 38.79 -25.37
CA ALA A 770 42.17 38.84 -24.80
C ALA A 770 41.76 37.48 -24.22
N ASP A 771 41.94 36.37 -24.99
CA ASP A 771 41.61 35.03 -24.56
C ASP A 771 42.47 34.57 -23.37
N LEU A 772 43.78 34.90 -23.32
CA LEU A 772 44.66 34.60 -22.20
C LEU A 772 44.27 35.31 -20.92
N GLN A 773 43.82 36.58 -21.02
CA GLN A 773 43.29 37.32 -19.90
C GLN A 773 42.02 36.69 -19.35
N GLU A 774 41.08 36.25 -20.22
CA GLU A 774 39.86 35.57 -19.83
C GLU A 774 40.16 34.18 -19.22
N ALA A 775 41.14 33.44 -19.75
CA ALA A 775 41.60 32.16 -19.15
C ALA A 775 42.13 32.40 -17.73
N LEU A 776 42.99 33.37 -17.51
CA LEU A 776 43.55 33.70 -16.19
C LEU A 776 42.51 34.15 -15.16
N LYS A 777 41.49 34.83 -15.61
CA LYS A 777 40.37 35.28 -14.76
C LYS A 777 39.58 34.09 -14.23
N ARG A 778 39.49 32.98 -14.97
CA ARG A 778 38.71 31.77 -14.65
C ARG A 778 39.55 30.68 -13.96
N MET A 779 40.84 30.67 -14.13
CA MET A 779 41.72 29.70 -13.47
C MET A 779 41.83 29.98 -11.97
N PRO A 780 41.69 29.00 -11.09
CA PRO A 780 42.00 29.15 -9.67
C PRO A 780 43.46 29.61 -9.45
N PRO A 781 43.72 30.33 -8.36
CA PRO A 781 45.08 30.83 -8.06
C PRO A 781 46.13 29.73 -7.97
N GLU A 782 45.75 28.54 -7.50
CA GLU A 782 46.58 27.35 -7.28
C GLU A 782 46.73 26.46 -8.52
N ASP A 783 46.03 26.76 -9.64
CA ASP A 783 46.12 25.95 -10.85
C ASP A 783 47.57 25.89 -11.40
N ALA A 784 48.06 24.64 -11.59
CA ALA A 784 49.42 24.36 -12.03
C ALA A 784 49.77 25.02 -13.42
N HIS A 785 48.76 25.14 -14.29
CA HIS A 785 48.89 25.68 -15.63
C HIS A 785 48.86 27.20 -15.65
N ARG A 786 48.47 27.85 -14.59
CA ARG A 786 48.33 29.32 -14.51
C ARG A 786 49.67 30.05 -14.80
N ARG A 787 50.83 29.43 -14.43
CA ARG A 787 52.16 29.96 -14.74
C ARG A 787 52.44 29.95 -16.26
N SER A 788 52.09 28.89 -16.96
CA SER A 788 52.23 28.75 -18.40
C SER A 788 51.38 29.76 -19.16
N VAL A 789 50.14 29.95 -18.74
CA VAL A 789 49.22 30.94 -19.32
C VAL A 789 49.74 32.38 -19.12
N LYS A 790 50.27 32.72 -17.93
CA LYS A 790 50.90 34.03 -17.65
C LYS A 790 52.17 34.20 -18.52
N GLY A 791 52.98 33.19 -18.66
CA GLY A 791 54.19 33.26 -19.51
C GLY A 791 53.85 33.53 -20.97
N LEU A 792 52.81 32.84 -21.48
CA LEU A 792 52.36 33.06 -22.85
C LEU A 792 51.76 34.45 -23.05
N LEU A 793 51.04 34.98 -22.06
CA LEU A 793 50.48 36.34 -22.08
C LEU A 793 51.59 37.41 -22.16
N VAL A 794 52.70 37.25 -21.38
CA VAL A 794 53.84 38.15 -21.44
C VAL A 794 54.53 38.10 -22.81
N GLN A 795 54.69 36.89 -23.42
CA GLN A 795 55.22 36.76 -24.78
C GLN A 795 54.37 37.46 -25.82
N VAL A 796 53.03 37.26 -25.77
CA VAL A 796 52.09 37.91 -26.70
C VAL A 796 52.14 39.43 -26.56
N GLN A 797 52.24 39.97 -25.33
CA GLN A 797 52.37 41.41 -25.05
C GLN A 797 53.66 41.98 -25.62
N ALA A 798 54.81 41.25 -25.44
CA ALA A 798 56.10 41.69 -26.00
C ALA A 798 56.08 41.69 -27.54
N GLU A 799 55.44 40.71 -28.18
CA GLU A 799 55.27 40.62 -29.63
C GLU A 799 54.31 41.71 -30.18
N LEU A 800 53.41 42.25 -29.38
CA LEU A 800 52.56 43.38 -29.74
C LEU A 800 53.24 44.75 -29.62
N GLU A 801 54.28 44.88 -28.74
CA GLU A 801 54.99 46.08 -28.46
C GLU A 801 56.25 46.29 -29.35
N GLY A 802 56.72 45.21 -29.96
CA GLY A 802 57.90 45.17 -30.82
C GLY A 802 57.56 45.19 -32.29
#